data_64166c5a827ef34c2e1e1bc0bd0f3a18
#
_entry.id   64166c5a827ef34c2e1e1bc0bd0f3a18
#
_cell.length_a   1.000
_cell.length_b   1.000
_cell.length_c   1.000
_cell.angle_alpha   90.00
_cell.angle_beta   90.00
_cell.angle_gamma   90.00
#
_symmetry.space_group_name_H-M   'P 1'
#
loop_
_entity.id
_entity.type
_entity.pdbx_description
1 polymer ?
#
loop_
_entity_poly.entity_id
_entity_poly.type
_entity_poly.pdbx_seq_one_letter_code
_entity_poly.pdbx_strand_id
1 'polypeptide(L)'
;TILEDVLKSIQDIWPNGTWAVSGSIVENVKESYHIVSNQYVIHNDTERDMVKSAVKYLQSKNDAFDWKVYTQNRNMKCINQSKADGRVQEVIRGDDWRKHLICSFIPDYCEPIDCHFQEELKEQIAIQQASKKVNMACLPRLSLPTPNNLNFYGMTPHQMLDLLPYKNNKNDFEYKYIHDIARFAYYNGISYQEYLAWADWEDRHDGRTMWNNLHKFPAFQPCQMKKLLQYYYPALKRDQHMTTFANQFNLPADIDITSIDRLSQEHYDDEYKATILHLTMGSGKTAQTIDYLKSGTSFCWIAHNKALVAGTLGRLKSADVDCKSYLAFDAKTKAKGALNSEKNLCICAHSLHYLSFEKEYRTLVIDEIESVVEAFMGDFMQQKSKSFAIFKNLILRSKKVILIDAFITMKTINLLRLIDPSCKINVIQQANIRPSKTLTFHSTNKDDNDDKDYLSNALKHIITFIKSGKKCFIFYPYKNGGASRFSMEQIMTMIKTAAGCRVVMYNSDVDDKIKKGLQNVNETWSQYDCVICNSVITCGVNYDMAGFDKVFMFLASFITPRQSIQVSARIRNLSSNEIDVYYMGKQSNTECYIDDRKDMKCPVYNQLYEDSLIEDKAPRRKAFELFCQKAPYKMKRDKIVIDKDVSKEVQEYCNADFEYLYRNIEDVDSITAGTIEDLIMINDCPMYMKFQLKKYYFKLKFEADEKNDEVLAAAWDLNMFGIVD
;
A
#
# COMPACT_ATOMS: atom_id res chain seq x y z
N THR A 1 -42.07 -5.47 18.26
CA THR A 1 -40.80 -6.08 17.80
C THR A 1 -39.68 -5.05 17.84
N ILE A 2 -38.44 -5.48 17.94
CA ILE A 2 -37.25 -4.57 17.95
C ILE A 2 -37.29 -3.64 16.72
N LEU A 3 -37.70 -4.12 15.58
CA LEU A 3 -37.82 -3.31 14.36
C LEU A 3 -38.85 -2.19 14.49
N GLU A 4 -40.01 -2.45 15.12
CA GLU A 4 -41.04 -1.43 15.31
C GLU A 4 -40.57 -0.33 16.30
N ASP A 5 -39.85 -0.70 17.34
CA ASP A 5 -39.27 0.27 18.28
C ASP A 5 -38.18 1.13 17.63
N VAL A 6 -37.36 0.52 16.76
CA VAL A 6 -36.35 1.20 15.94
C VAL A 6 -37.01 2.19 14.97
N LEU A 7 -38.05 1.76 14.24
CA LEU A 7 -38.77 2.62 13.29
C LEU A 7 -39.48 3.78 13.99
N LYS A 8 -40.06 3.54 15.17
CA LYS A 8 -40.64 4.58 15.99
C LYS A 8 -39.61 5.63 16.41
N SER A 9 -38.45 5.19 16.88
CA SER A 9 -37.35 6.08 17.26
C SER A 9 -36.83 6.92 16.09
N ILE A 10 -36.82 6.35 14.88
CA ILE A 10 -36.46 7.06 13.66
C ILE A 10 -37.55 8.09 13.31
N GLN A 11 -38.82 7.73 13.44
CA GLN A 11 -39.97 8.60 13.18
C GLN A 11 -40.00 9.80 14.11
N ASP A 12 -39.52 9.67 15.36
CA ASP A 12 -39.43 10.78 16.30
C ASP A 12 -38.47 11.89 15.82
N ILE A 13 -37.43 11.52 15.05
CA ILE A 13 -36.44 12.46 14.48
C ILE A 13 -36.91 12.97 13.11
N TRP A 14 -37.49 12.08 12.30
CA TRP A 14 -37.94 12.37 10.95
C TRP A 14 -39.44 12.01 10.80
N PRO A 15 -40.36 12.82 11.32
CA PRO A 15 -41.79 12.47 11.43
C PRO A 15 -42.48 12.20 10.10
N ASN A 16 -42.03 12.85 9.03
CA ASN A 16 -42.61 12.72 7.69
C ASN A 16 -41.90 11.67 6.83
N GLY A 17 -40.90 10.97 7.39
CA GLY A 17 -40.07 10.03 6.65
C GLY A 17 -40.80 8.75 6.24
N THR A 18 -40.60 8.32 5.01
CA THR A 18 -41.00 7.01 4.53
C THR A 18 -39.78 6.12 4.37
N TRP A 19 -39.90 4.84 4.81
CA TRP A 19 -38.77 3.98 4.96
C TRP A 19 -38.98 2.64 4.27
N ALA A 20 -38.01 2.24 3.44
CA ALA A 20 -37.90 0.87 2.96
C ALA A 20 -37.00 0.06 3.90
N VAL A 21 -37.40 -1.12 4.24
CA VAL A 21 -36.68 -1.99 5.17
C VAL A 21 -36.36 -3.31 4.48
N SER A 22 -35.07 -3.65 4.43
CA SER A 22 -34.60 -4.97 4.08
C SER A 22 -33.83 -5.58 5.23
N GLY A 23 -33.77 -6.88 5.34
CA GLY A 23 -33.12 -7.55 6.45
C GLY A 23 -32.64 -8.95 6.15
N SER A 24 -31.75 -9.42 6.99
CA SER A 24 -31.35 -10.81 7.02
C SER A 24 -31.51 -11.34 8.43
N ILE A 25 -32.45 -12.28 8.59
CA ILE A 25 -32.90 -12.77 9.90
C ILE A 25 -32.50 -14.24 10.02
N VAL A 26 -31.90 -14.60 11.16
CA VAL A 26 -31.73 -15.98 11.60
C VAL A 26 -32.45 -16.10 12.93
N GLU A 27 -33.49 -16.87 12.95
CA GLU A 27 -34.39 -17.03 14.10
C GLU A 27 -33.58 -17.40 15.36
N ASN A 28 -33.80 -16.63 16.44
CA ASN A 28 -33.14 -16.78 17.75
C ASN A 28 -31.59 -16.59 17.74
N VAL A 29 -30.98 -16.12 16.65
CA VAL A 29 -29.53 -15.94 16.56
C VAL A 29 -29.16 -14.48 16.28
N LYS A 30 -29.64 -13.89 15.19
CA LYS A 30 -29.32 -12.53 14.82
C LYS A 30 -30.30 -11.95 13.81
N GLU A 31 -30.73 -10.74 14.08
CA GLU A 31 -31.48 -9.90 13.14
C GLU A 31 -30.59 -8.73 12.67
N SER A 32 -30.61 -8.43 11.41
CA SER A 32 -29.85 -7.31 10.83
C SER A 32 -30.74 -6.61 9.78
N TYR A 33 -30.98 -5.32 9.98
CA TYR A 33 -31.86 -4.53 9.14
C TYR A 33 -31.08 -3.40 8.43
N HIS A 34 -31.45 -3.14 7.18
CA HIS A 34 -31.10 -1.93 6.45
C HIS A 34 -32.36 -1.10 6.27
N ILE A 35 -32.34 0.12 6.77
CA ILE A 35 -33.47 1.06 6.71
C ILE A 35 -33.02 2.21 5.82
N VAL A 36 -33.71 2.40 4.70
CA VAL A 36 -33.40 3.39 3.67
C VAL A 36 -34.53 4.42 3.58
N SER A 37 -34.20 5.70 3.62
CA SER A 37 -35.17 6.75 3.34
C SER A 37 -35.49 6.78 1.85
N ASN A 38 -36.81 6.92 1.55
CA ASN A 38 -37.30 7.12 0.20
C ASN A 38 -37.60 8.59 -0.12
N GLN A 39 -37.39 9.48 0.84
CA GLN A 39 -37.84 10.88 0.74
C GLN A 39 -36.67 11.84 0.93
N TYR A 40 -35.68 11.49 1.76
CA TYR A 40 -34.59 12.38 2.10
C TYR A 40 -33.29 11.96 1.47
N VAL A 41 -32.46 12.91 1.10
CA VAL A 41 -31.12 12.72 0.56
C VAL A 41 -30.10 13.56 1.32
N ILE A 42 -28.87 13.12 1.32
CA ILE A 42 -27.74 13.83 1.92
C ILE A 42 -26.93 14.44 0.77
N HIS A 43 -26.91 15.78 0.67
CA HIS A 43 -26.24 16.50 -0.40
C HIS A 43 -24.78 16.82 -0.10
N ASN A 44 -24.42 16.93 1.18
CA ASN A 44 -23.11 17.42 1.58
C ASN A 44 -22.60 16.75 2.89
N ASP A 45 -21.34 17.00 3.21
CA ASP A 45 -20.71 16.43 4.41
C ASP A 45 -21.33 16.93 5.73
N THR A 46 -21.88 18.15 5.74
CA THR A 46 -22.55 18.71 6.93
C THR A 46 -23.83 17.96 7.24
N GLU A 47 -24.65 17.71 6.24
CA GLU A 47 -25.87 16.90 6.37
C GLU A 47 -25.55 15.46 6.78
N ARG A 48 -24.49 14.87 6.21
CA ARG A 48 -24.00 13.52 6.59
C ARG A 48 -23.58 13.49 8.07
N ASP A 49 -22.87 14.49 8.54
CA ASP A 49 -22.45 14.57 9.93
C ASP A 49 -23.62 14.79 10.89
N MET A 50 -24.65 15.52 10.45
CA MET A 50 -25.90 15.65 11.19
C MET A 50 -26.62 14.31 11.35
N VAL A 51 -26.84 13.58 10.25
CA VAL A 51 -27.48 12.26 10.28
C VAL A 51 -26.68 11.29 11.14
N LYS A 52 -25.35 11.29 10.99
CA LYS A 52 -24.46 10.46 11.79
C LYS A 52 -24.56 10.78 13.29
N SER A 53 -24.72 12.04 13.64
CA SER A 53 -24.91 12.49 15.03
C SER A 53 -26.28 12.06 15.57
N ALA A 54 -27.32 12.18 14.75
CA ALA A 54 -28.66 11.70 15.10
C ALA A 54 -28.66 10.17 15.34
N VAL A 55 -28.06 9.39 14.45
CA VAL A 55 -27.99 7.91 14.61
C VAL A 55 -27.14 7.51 15.82
N LYS A 56 -26.10 8.26 16.16
CA LYS A 56 -25.36 8.06 17.41
C LYS A 56 -26.19 8.34 18.66
N TYR A 57 -27.01 9.37 18.61
CA TYR A 57 -27.96 9.64 19.67
C TYR A 57 -28.97 8.50 19.80
N LEU A 58 -29.52 8.01 18.70
CA LEU A 58 -30.42 6.85 18.70
C LEU A 58 -29.71 5.62 19.29
N GLN A 59 -28.44 5.39 18.92
CA GLN A 59 -27.65 4.30 19.49
C GLN A 59 -27.46 4.45 21.02
N SER A 60 -27.32 5.66 21.53
CA SER A 60 -27.24 5.87 22.99
C SER A 60 -28.52 5.51 23.75
N LYS A 61 -29.65 5.45 23.04
CA LYS A 61 -30.96 5.03 23.59
C LYS A 61 -31.27 3.57 23.29
N ASN A 62 -30.76 3.03 22.18
CA ASN A 62 -30.99 1.65 21.75
C ASN A 62 -29.78 1.14 20.95
N ASP A 63 -29.10 0.14 21.48
CA ASP A 63 -27.88 -0.46 20.89
C ASP A 63 -28.11 -1.14 19.51
N ALA A 64 -29.39 -1.26 19.08
CA ALA A 64 -29.72 -1.79 17.75
C ALA A 64 -29.26 -0.89 16.60
N PHE A 65 -28.96 0.38 16.84
CA PHE A 65 -28.49 1.30 15.81
C PHE A 65 -26.97 1.19 15.58
N ASP A 66 -26.57 1.11 14.30
CA ASP A 66 -25.15 1.14 13.90
C ASP A 66 -24.81 2.41 13.11
N TRP A 67 -24.26 3.42 13.79
CA TRP A 67 -23.84 4.67 13.15
C TRP A 67 -22.64 4.50 12.21
N LYS A 68 -21.91 3.39 12.28
CA LYS A 68 -20.72 3.14 11.44
C LYS A 68 -21.07 3.00 9.97
N VAL A 69 -22.34 2.78 9.61
CA VAL A 69 -22.80 2.75 8.22
C VAL A 69 -22.60 4.08 7.48
N TYR A 70 -22.50 5.20 8.20
CA TYR A 70 -22.24 6.54 7.65
C TYR A 70 -20.75 6.88 7.50
N THR A 71 -19.88 5.89 7.49
CA THR A 71 -18.45 6.09 7.16
C THR A 71 -18.24 6.13 5.66
N GLN A 72 -17.24 6.90 5.21
CA GLN A 72 -16.93 7.04 3.80
C GLN A 72 -16.53 5.69 3.16
N ASN A 73 -16.95 5.47 1.91
CA ASN A 73 -16.62 4.28 1.11
C ASN A 73 -17.07 2.94 1.72
N ARG A 74 -18.17 2.93 2.48
CA ARG A 74 -18.68 1.68 3.04
C ARG A 74 -19.52 0.90 2.04
N ASN A 75 -19.13 -0.32 1.76
CA ASN A 75 -19.93 -1.23 0.94
C ASN A 75 -21.11 -1.77 1.74
N MET A 76 -22.32 -1.60 1.23
CA MET A 76 -23.53 -2.20 1.77
C MET A 76 -24.05 -3.26 0.83
N LYS A 77 -24.58 -4.36 1.39
CA LYS A 77 -25.16 -5.45 0.59
C LYS A 77 -26.50 -5.05 0.01
N CYS A 78 -26.70 -5.33 -1.26
CA CYS A 78 -27.98 -5.16 -1.94
C CYS A 78 -28.94 -6.32 -1.59
N ILE A 79 -30.24 -6.12 -1.93
CA ILE A 79 -31.25 -7.18 -1.82
C ILE A 79 -30.80 -8.40 -2.63
N ASN A 80 -31.11 -9.58 -2.13
CA ASN A 80 -30.74 -10.89 -2.66
C ASN A 80 -29.24 -11.21 -2.65
N GLN A 81 -28.39 -10.35 -2.07
CA GLN A 81 -26.99 -10.72 -1.81
C GLN A 81 -26.88 -11.53 -0.53
N SER A 82 -26.17 -12.66 -0.61
CA SER A 82 -25.86 -13.48 0.57
C SER A 82 -24.61 -12.97 1.32
N LYS A 83 -24.59 -13.19 2.62
CA LYS A 83 -23.38 -13.07 3.45
C LYS A 83 -22.54 -14.35 3.37
N ALA A 84 -21.30 -14.29 3.83
CA ALA A 84 -20.41 -15.47 3.87
C ALA A 84 -20.97 -16.63 4.73
N ASP A 85 -21.88 -16.34 5.63
CA ASP A 85 -22.61 -17.30 6.48
C ASP A 85 -23.93 -17.81 5.84
N GLY A 86 -24.17 -17.51 4.57
CA GLY A 86 -25.34 -17.97 3.82
C GLY A 86 -26.62 -17.13 3.98
N ARG A 87 -26.61 -16.12 4.87
CA ARG A 87 -27.80 -15.26 5.07
C ARG A 87 -28.03 -14.35 3.87
N VAL A 88 -29.27 -14.33 3.39
CA VAL A 88 -29.71 -13.47 2.28
C VAL A 88 -30.36 -12.20 2.81
N GLN A 89 -30.17 -11.07 2.13
CA GLN A 89 -30.84 -9.82 2.41
C GLN A 89 -32.20 -9.79 1.71
N GLU A 90 -33.29 -9.85 2.47
CA GLU A 90 -34.65 -9.91 1.93
C GLU A 90 -35.41 -8.62 2.18
N VAL A 91 -36.42 -8.33 1.34
CA VAL A 91 -37.33 -7.21 1.54
C VAL A 91 -38.29 -7.52 2.69
N ILE A 92 -38.34 -6.66 3.68
CA ILE A 92 -39.24 -6.79 4.83
C ILE A 92 -40.39 -5.78 4.73
N ARG A 93 -40.11 -4.55 4.27
CA ARG A 93 -41.11 -3.49 4.11
C ARG A 93 -40.78 -2.65 2.87
N GLY A 94 -41.78 -2.44 2.02
CA GLY A 94 -41.64 -1.73 0.74
C GLY A 94 -41.74 -2.69 -0.43
N ASP A 95 -42.51 -2.33 -1.45
CA ASP A 95 -42.93 -3.16 -2.58
C ASP A 95 -42.00 -3.07 -3.79
N ASP A 96 -41.13 -2.05 -3.85
CA ASP A 96 -40.22 -1.81 -4.97
C ASP A 96 -38.77 -1.96 -4.50
N TRP A 97 -38.06 -2.93 -5.08
CA TRP A 97 -36.65 -3.21 -4.74
C TRP A 97 -35.74 -2.00 -4.96
N ARG A 98 -36.07 -1.08 -5.89
CA ARG A 98 -35.31 0.14 -6.16
C ARG A 98 -35.28 1.08 -4.96
N LYS A 99 -36.34 1.09 -4.15
CA LYS A 99 -36.44 1.89 -2.92
C LYS A 99 -35.47 1.44 -1.81
N HIS A 100 -34.88 0.25 -1.95
CA HIS A 100 -33.93 -0.31 -1.00
C HIS A 100 -32.46 -0.08 -1.43
N LEU A 101 -32.24 0.58 -2.57
CA LEU A 101 -30.91 0.89 -3.05
C LEU A 101 -30.43 2.21 -2.43
N ILE A 102 -29.19 2.20 -1.96
CA ILE A 102 -28.50 3.45 -1.62
C ILE A 102 -27.86 3.96 -2.92
N CYS A 103 -28.51 4.91 -3.57
CA CYS A 103 -28.11 5.41 -4.87
C CYS A 103 -27.26 6.66 -4.75
N SER A 104 -26.30 6.84 -5.65
CA SER A 104 -25.64 8.11 -5.92
C SER A 104 -26.48 9.05 -6.81
N PHE A 105 -27.53 8.53 -7.44
CA PHE A 105 -28.50 9.33 -8.22
C PHE A 105 -29.58 9.87 -7.31
N ILE A 106 -29.77 11.17 -7.31
CA ILE A 106 -30.77 11.88 -6.50
C ILE A 106 -31.98 12.15 -7.40
N PRO A 107 -33.15 11.52 -7.14
CA PRO A 107 -34.36 11.84 -7.87
C PRO A 107 -34.83 13.25 -7.53
N ASP A 108 -35.42 13.96 -8.52
CA ASP A 108 -35.90 15.36 -8.37
C ASP A 108 -36.98 15.55 -7.28
N TYR A 109 -37.63 14.47 -6.85
CA TYR A 109 -38.64 14.49 -5.80
C TYR A 109 -38.10 14.34 -4.39
N CYS A 110 -36.79 14.14 -4.23
CA CYS A 110 -36.20 14.01 -2.91
C CYS A 110 -35.88 15.37 -2.30
N GLU A 111 -36.21 15.52 -1.04
CA GLU A 111 -35.94 16.73 -0.26
C GLU A 111 -34.56 16.59 0.47
N PRO A 112 -33.90 17.75 0.71
CA PRO A 112 -32.76 17.77 1.63
C PRO A 112 -33.17 17.24 3.00
N ILE A 113 -32.29 16.45 3.63
CA ILE A 113 -32.61 15.94 4.95
C ILE A 113 -32.61 17.07 5.97
N ASP A 114 -33.80 17.32 6.56
CA ASP A 114 -33.94 18.25 7.69
C ASP A 114 -34.22 17.41 8.96
N CYS A 115 -33.40 17.60 9.97
CA CYS A 115 -33.54 16.90 11.24
C CYS A 115 -34.31 17.78 12.20
N HIS A 116 -35.58 17.46 12.46
CA HIS A 116 -36.38 18.11 13.50
C HIS A 116 -35.91 17.60 14.87
N PHE A 117 -34.85 18.21 15.38
CA PHE A 117 -34.33 17.88 16.71
C PHE A 117 -35.09 18.68 17.77
N GLN A 118 -35.45 17.98 18.84
CA GLN A 118 -35.83 18.65 20.11
C GLN A 118 -34.61 19.46 20.60
N GLU A 119 -34.86 20.56 21.32
CA GLU A 119 -33.80 21.49 21.76
C GLU A 119 -32.66 20.76 22.54
N GLU A 120 -33.00 19.78 23.40
CA GLU A 120 -32.05 18.98 24.14
C GLU A 120 -31.08 18.18 23.20
N LEU A 121 -31.57 17.71 22.04
CA LEU A 121 -30.78 17.01 21.08
C LEU A 121 -29.90 17.98 20.28
N LYS A 122 -30.39 19.18 19.97
CA LYS A 122 -29.56 20.22 19.36
C LYS A 122 -28.39 20.61 20.24
N GLU A 123 -28.63 20.73 21.54
CA GLU A 123 -27.59 21.05 22.52
C GLU A 123 -26.57 19.90 22.67
N GLN A 124 -27.00 18.64 22.75
CA GLN A 124 -26.13 17.48 22.80
C GLN A 124 -25.34 17.29 21.48
N ILE A 125 -25.95 17.55 20.34
CA ILE A 125 -25.26 17.51 19.04
C ILE A 125 -24.23 18.65 18.97
N ALA A 126 -24.56 19.84 19.44
CA ALA A 126 -23.63 20.98 19.52
C ALA A 126 -22.44 20.66 20.45
N ILE A 127 -22.68 20.04 21.60
CA ILE A 127 -21.65 19.58 22.54
C ILE A 127 -20.78 18.48 21.90
N GLN A 128 -21.39 17.50 21.24
CA GLN A 128 -20.66 16.45 20.53
C GLN A 128 -19.90 16.96 19.30
N GLN A 129 -20.45 17.92 18.57
CA GLN A 129 -19.76 18.58 17.46
C GLN A 129 -18.64 19.48 17.95
N ALA A 130 -18.84 20.22 19.02
CA ALA A 130 -17.78 20.99 19.70
C ALA A 130 -16.69 20.08 20.27
N SER A 131 -17.04 18.88 20.77
CA SER A 131 -16.07 17.88 21.22
C SER A 131 -15.34 17.15 20.08
N LYS A 132 -15.90 17.10 18.86
CA LYS A 132 -15.33 16.45 17.68
C LYS A 132 -14.65 17.37 16.70
N LYS A 133 -15.04 18.65 16.64
CA LYS A 133 -14.38 19.64 15.80
C LYS A 133 -13.16 20.24 16.49
N VAL A 134 -12.18 19.40 16.79
CA VAL A 134 -10.83 19.84 16.58
C VAL A 134 -10.60 19.64 15.08
N ASN A 135 -11.13 20.55 14.29
CA ASN A 135 -10.80 20.61 12.88
C ASN A 135 -9.37 21.15 12.82
N MET A 136 -8.37 20.26 12.84
CA MET A 136 -6.97 20.62 12.70
C MET A 136 -6.68 21.38 11.38
N ALA A 137 -7.65 21.41 10.47
CA ALA A 137 -7.58 22.19 9.23
C ALA A 137 -7.70 23.72 9.43
N CYS A 138 -8.20 24.19 10.57
CA CYS A 138 -8.36 25.62 10.86
C CYS A 138 -7.18 26.24 11.64
N LEU A 139 -6.20 25.43 12.08
CA LEU A 139 -4.99 25.97 12.68
C LEU A 139 -4.06 26.45 11.54
N PRO A 140 -3.46 27.64 11.64
CA PRO A 140 -2.51 28.07 10.62
C PRO A 140 -1.41 27.05 10.50
N ARG A 141 -1.14 26.59 9.27
CA ARG A 141 -0.03 25.71 8.96
C ARG A 141 1.29 26.47 9.09
N LEU A 142 1.72 26.69 10.30
CA LEU A 142 3.06 27.14 10.56
C LEU A 142 4.00 25.95 10.36
N SER A 143 4.68 25.91 9.23
CA SER A 143 5.86 25.07 9.06
C SER A 143 6.99 25.69 9.86
N LEU A 144 7.07 25.35 11.13
CA LEU A 144 8.18 25.79 11.98
C LEU A 144 9.45 25.02 11.55
N PRO A 145 10.62 25.71 11.50
CA PRO A 145 11.87 25.02 11.28
C PRO A 145 12.07 23.98 12.38
N THR A 146 12.18 22.72 12.00
CA THR A 146 12.39 21.63 12.97
C THR A 146 13.79 21.80 13.56
N PRO A 147 13.93 21.96 14.88
CA PRO A 147 15.24 22.00 15.52
C PRO A 147 16.02 20.71 15.20
N ASN A 148 17.29 20.82 14.85
CA ASN A 148 18.15 19.68 14.59
C ASN A 148 18.23 18.79 15.85
N ASN A 149 17.96 17.47 15.70
CA ASN A 149 18.04 16.43 16.74
C ASN A 149 16.88 16.35 17.76
N LEU A 150 15.66 16.78 17.44
CA LEU A 150 14.50 16.54 18.29
C LEU A 150 14.06 15.06 18.27
N ASN A 151 14.15 14.43 19.45
CA ASN A 151 13.63 13.07 19.68
C ASN A 151 12.59 13.10 20.80
N PHE A 152 11.36 12.65 20.54
CA PHE A 152 10.29 12.57 21.57
C PHE A 152 10.59 11.56 22.70
N TYR A 153 11.48 10.59 22.47
CA TYR A 153 11.90 9.67 23.52
C TYR A 153 12.84 10.36 24.49
N GLY A 154 12.39 10.48 25.74
CA GLY A 154 13.16 11.12 26.79
C GLY A 154 12.90 12.61 26.98
N MET A 155 11.98 13.24 26.21
CA MET A 155 11.56 14.61 26.48
C MET A 155 10.81 14.70 27.81
N THR A 156 11.21 15.67 28.62
CA THR A 156 10.47 16.04 29.81
C THR A 156 9.18 16.80 29.44
N PRO A 157 8.16 16.82 30.33
CA PRO A 157 6.96 17.63 30.11
C PRO A 157 7.25 19.11 29.82
N HIS A 158 8.26 19.70 30.45
CA HIS A 158 8.70 21.09 30.22
C HIS A 158 9.22 21.26 28.77
N GLN A 159 10.09 20.35 28.30
CA GLN A 159 10.59 20.39 26.93
C GLN A 159 9.48 20.26 25.89
N MET A 160 8.44 19.45 26.17
CA MET A 160 7.26 19.33 25.30
C MET A 160 6.47 20.65 25.26
N LEU A 161 6.34 21.32 26.38
CA LEU A 161 5.64 22.59 26.49
C LEU A 161 6.38 23.70 25.71
N ASP A 162 7.71 23.76 25.87
CA ASP A 162 8.57 24.77 25.22
C ASP A 162 8.58 24.67 23.69
N LEU A 163 8.24 23.51 23.14
CA LEU A 163 8.12 23.30 21.70
C LEU A 163 6.84 23.85 21.08
N LEU A 164 5.83 24.15 21.89
CA LEU A 164 4.59 24.71 21.37
C LEU A 164 4.77 26.15 20.92
N PRO A 165 4.26 26.56 19.75
CA PRO A 165 4.50 27.87 19.15
C PRO A 165 3.71 29.04 19.79
N TYR A 166 3.26 28.87 21.02
CA TYR A 166 2.31 29.78 21.68
C TYR A 166 2.85 31.21 21.85
N LYS A 167 4.13 31.37 22.22
CA LYS A 167 4.72 32.72 22.49
C LYS A 167 4.67 33.68 21.31
N ASN A 168 4.58 33.16 20.07
CA ASN A 168 4.68 33.98 18.87
C ASN A 168 3.32 34.26 18.20
N ASN A 169 2.21 33.61 18.63
CA ASN A 169 0.91 33.67 17.97
C ASN A 169 -0.25 33.53 18.97
N LYS A 170 -0.37 34.49 19.90
CA LYS A 170 -1.41 34.48 20.96
C LYS A 170 -2.85 34.40 20.45
N ASN A 171 -3.13 34.87 19.21
CA ASN A 171 -4.46 34.92 18.65
C ASN A 171 -4.90 33.65 17.89
N ASP A 172 -3.97 32.71 17.68
CA ASP A 172 -4.21 31.53 16.85
C ASP A 172 -4.57 30.25 17.65
N PHE A 173 -4.54 30.37 19.00
CA PHE A 173 -4.91 29.27 19.88
C PHE A 173 -6.34 29.40 20.39
N GLU A 174 -7.20 28.46 20.04
CA GLU A 174 -8.54 28.36 20.64
C GLU A 174 -8.42 28.08 22.15
N TYR A 175 -9.28 28.68 22.94
CA TYR A 175 -9.36 28.52 24.40
C TYR A 175 -9.30 27.06 24.87
N LYS A 176 -9.87 26.13 24.11
CA LYS A 176 -9.85 24.70 24.38
C LYS A 176 -8.43 24.12 24.46
N TYR A 177 -7.53 24.52 23.57
CA TYR A 177 -6.14 24.04 23.57
C TYR A 177 -5.36 24.56 24.75
N ILE A 178 -5.62 25.79 25.14
CA ILE A 178 -5.01 26.40 26.32
C ILE A 178 -5.40 25.60 27.56
N HIS A 179 -6.66 25.22 27.67
CA HIS A 179 -7.16 24.38 28.77
C HIS A 179 -6.57 22.95 28.73
N ASP A 180 -6.43 22.35 27.56
CA ASP A 180 -5.81 21.03 27.40
C ASP A 180 -4.32 21.05 27.76
N ILE A 181 -3.61 22.12 27.37
CA ILE A 181 -2.21 22.34 27.72
C ILE A 181 -2.05 22.60 29.24
N ALA A 182 -2.97 23.37 29.82
CA ALA A 182 -3.00 23.59 31.27
C ALA A 182 -3.20 22.26 32.04
N ARG A 183 -4.10 21.38 31.57
CA ARG A 183 -4.28 20.04 32.14
C ARG A 183 -3.01 19.20 32.01
N PHE A 184 -2.34 19.25 30.84
CA PHE A 184 -1.07 18.56 30.65
C PHE A 184 -0.03 19.05 31.69
N ALA A 185 0.14 20.37 31.83
CA ALA A 185 1.07 20.95 32.77
C ALA A 185 0.75 20.53 34.22
N TYR A 186 -0.50 20.67 34.65
CA TYR A 186 -0.98 20.32 35.97
C TYR A 186 -0.69 18.85 36.33
N TYR A 187 -1.06 17.91 35.47
CA TYR A 187 -0.92 16.47 35.73
C TYR A 187 0.51 15.94 35.58
N ASN A 188 1.42 16.73 34.98
CA ASN A 188 2.81 16.36 34.81
C ASN A 188 3.78 17.16 35.73
N GLY A 189 3.25 17.77 36.80
CA GLY A 189 4.05 18.40 37.83
C GLY A 189 4.66 19.75 37.47
N ILE A 190 4.19 20.38 36.38
CA ILE A 190 4.54 21.76 36.04
C ILE A 190 3.71 22.68 36.94
N SER A 191 4.36 23.61 37.62
CA SER A 191 3.68 24.54 38.51
C SER A 191 2.84 25.57 37.76
N TYR A 192 1.86 26.16 38.45
CA TYR A 192 1.06 27.25 37.86
C TYR A 192 1.91 28.44 37.41
N GLN A 193 2.96 28.78 38.15
CA GLN A 193 3.85 29.88 37.82
C GLN A 193 4.69 29.58 36.56
N GLU A 194 5.20 28.37 36.41
CA GLU A 194 5.92 27.94 35.20
C GLU A 194 4.96 27.89 33.99
N TYR A 195 3.71 27.46 34.17
CA TYR A 195 2.69 27.51 33.13
C TYR A 195 2.38 28.94 32.69
N LEU A 196 2.21 29.88 33.65
CA LEU A 196 1.99 31.30 33.35
C LEU A 196 3.17 31.90 32.61
N ALA A 197 4.41 31.59 33.03
CA ALA A 197 5.64 32.07 32.37
C ALA A 197 5.75 31.53 30.92
N TRP A 198 5.33 30.27 30.70
CA TRP A 198 5.25 29.70 29.36
C TRP A 198 4.16 30.38 28.52
N ALA A 199 2.98 30.62 29.09
CA ALA A 199 1.85 31.24 28.44
C ALA A 199 2.02 32.75 28.25
N ASP A 200 3.04 33.37 28.88
CA ASP A 200 3.23 34.81 28.92
C ASP A 200 1.95 35.55 29.39
N TRP A 201 1.34 35.00 30.42
CA TRP A 201 0.12 35.54 31.02
C TRP A 201 0.36 36.17 32.37
N GLU A 202 -0.38 37.25 32.66
CA GLU A 202 -0.48 37.79 33.99
C GLU A 202 -1.25 36.85 34.93
N ASP A 203 -0.84 36.82 36.18
CA ASP A 203 -1.54 36.07 37.23
C ASP A 203 -2.86 36.73 37.56
N ARG A 204 -3.97 36.22 37.00
CA ARG A 204 -5.33 36.73 37.19
C ARG A 204 -6.16 35.73 37.99
N HIS A 205 -7.16 36.22 38.72
CA HIS A 205 -8.04 35.43 39.56
C HIS A 205 -8.76 34.31 38.81
N ASP A 206 -9.22 34.59 37.60
CA ASP A 206 -9.88 33.61 36.73
C ASP A 206 -8.94 32.52 36.25
N GLY A 207 -7.68 32.84 35.98
CA GLY A 207 -6.63 31.85 35.65
C GLY A 207 -6.33 30.92 36.83
N ARG A 208 -6.21 31.47 38.05
CA ARG A 208 -6.03 30.63 39.25
C ARG A 208 -7.25 29.76 39.54
N THR A 209 -8.45 30.26 39.34
CA THR A 209 -9.68 29.51 39.52
C THR A 209 -9.76 28.37 38.50
N MET A 210 -9.41 28.61 37.23
CA MET A 210 -9.29 27.58 36.21
C MET A 210 -8.28 26.51 36.63
N TRP A 211 -7.05 26.92 37.00
CA TRP A 211 -6.00 25.99 37.41
C TRP A 211 -6.38 25.10 38.58
N ASN A 212 -6.97 25.68 39.61
CA ASN A 212 -7.41 24.96 40.80
C ASN A 212 -8.53 23.97 40.52
N ASN A 213 -9.27 24.14 39.42
CA ASN A 213 -10.34 23.23 39.01
C ASN A 213 -9.89 22.16 38.02
N LEU A 214 -8.62 22.16 37.56
CA LEU A 214 -8.16 21.19 36.56
C LEU A 214 -8.26 19.73 37.02
N HIS A 215 -8.18 19.48 38.34
CA HIS A 215 -8.37 18.16 38.91
C HIS A 215 -9.76 17.54 38.63
N LYS A 216 -10.75 18.34 38.28
CA LYS A 216 -12.11 17.88 37.92
C LYS A 216 -12.20 17.33 36.50
N PHE A 217 -11.17 17.52 35.71
CA PHE A 217 -11.11 17.09 34.32
C PHE A 217 -10.13 15.93 34.16
N PRO A 218 -10.33 15.03 33.18
CA PRO A 218 -9.38 13.96 32.93
C PRO A 218 -8.02 14.52 32.50
N ALA A 219 -6.94 13.84 32.90
CA ALA A 219 -5.58 14.23 32.54
C ALA A 219 -5.40 14.29 31.01
N PHE A 220 -4.71 15.34 30.55
CA PHE A 220 -4.22 15.37 29.17
C PHE A 220 -2.87 14.64 29.13
N GLN A 221 -2.91 13.44 28.60
CA GLN A 221 -1.78 12.51 28.68
C GLN A 221 -0.60 12.92 27.78
N PRO A 222 0.65 12.53 28.11
CA PRO A 222 1.82 12.79 27.25
C PRO A 222 1.66 12.30 25.80
N CYS A 223 0.91 11.21 25.58
CA CYS A 223 0.61 10.72 24.24
C CYS A 223 -0.29 11.69 23.44
N GLN A 224 -1.17 12.44 24.10
CA GLN A 224 -2.01 13.45 23.47
C GLN A 224 -1.19 14.71 23.15
N MET A 225 -0.29 15.12 24.06
CA MET A 225 0.67 16.20 23.81
C MET A 225 1.62 15.86 22.64
N LYS A 226 2.09 14.62 22.56
CA LYS A 226 2.89 14.15 21.40
C LYS A 226 2.12 14.29 20.08
N LYS A 227 0.83 13.96 20.05
CA LYS A 227 0.00 14.15 18.85
C LYS A 227 -0.14 15.62 18.46
N LEU A 228 -0.30 16.51 19.45
CA LEU A 228 -0.36 17.95 19.23
C LEU A 228 0.96 18.48 18.68
N LEU A 229 2.09 18.09 19.26
CA LEU A 229 3.42 18.46 18.76
C LEU A 229 3.70 17.90 17.35
N GLN A 230 3.26 16.70 17.05
CA GLN A 230 3.36 16.11 15.71
C GLN A 230 2.53 16.85 14.66
N TYR A 231 1.47 17.53 15.08
CA TYR A 231 0.69 18.42 14.21
C TYR A 231 1.50 19.66 13.81
N TYR A 232 2.16 20.32 14.78
CA TYR A 232 3.01 21.49 14.53
C TYR A 232 4.33 21.13 13.86
N TYR A 233 4.84 19.94 14.12
CA TYR A 233 6.10 19.41 13.58
C TYR A 233 5.88 18.07 12.86
N PRO A 234 5.25 18.06 11.69
CA PRO A 234 4.97 16.81 10.98
C PRO A 234 6.24 16.00 10.65
N ALA A 235 7.38 16.67 10.52
CA ALA A 235 8.67 16.04 10.32
C ALA A 235 9.07 15.10 11.47
N LEU A 236 8.72 15.44 12.72
CA LEU A 236 9.05 14.62 13.90
C LEU A 236 8.44 13.22 13.86
N LYS A 237 7.20 13.09 13.41
CA LYS A 237 6.57 11.78 13.24
C LYS A 237 7.28 10.94 12.19
N ARG A 238 7.64 11.56 11.06
CA ARG A 238 8.36 10.92 9.96
C ARG A 238 9.76 10.49 10.38
N ASP A 239 10.47 11.33 11.11
CA ASP A 239 11.84 11.07 11.57
C ASP A 239 11.86 9.95 12.62
N GLN A 240 10.86 9.88 13.51
CA GLN A 240 10.74 8.80 14.48
C GLN A 240 10.53 7.45 13.79
N HIS A 241 9.58 7.34 12.85
CA HIS A 241 9.36 6.11 12.10
C HIS A 241 10.60 5.71 11.30
N MET A 242 11.30 6.70 10.74
CA MET A 242 12.52 6.46 9.99
C MET A 242 13.66 5.97 10.88
N THR A 243 13.85 6.56 12.07
CA THR A 243 14.86 6.12 13.05
C THR A 243 14.57 4.70 13.52
N THR A 244 13.31 4.41 13.86
CA THR A 244 12.91 3.06 14.28
C THR A 244 13.16 2.04 13.17
N PHE A 245 12.84 2.38 11.93
CA PHE A 245 13.10 1.52 10.77
C PHE A 245 14.60 1.34 10.53
N ALA A 246 15.41 2.40 10.61
CA ALA A 246 16.86 2.30 10.45
C ALA A 246 17.50 1.39 11.51
N ASN A 247 16.98 1.39 12.74
CA ASN A 247 17.45 0.51 13.81
C ASN A 247 17.14 -0.97 13.56
N GLN A 248 16.16 -1.29 12.72
CA GLN A 248 15.87 -2.69 12.31
C GLN A 248 17.04 -3.36 11.57
N PHE A 249 17.97 -2.59 11.02
CA PHE A 249 19.17 -3.10 10.36
C PHE A 249 20.36 -3.37 11.31
N ASN A 250 20.22 -3.02 12.58
CA ASN A 250 21.26 -3.26 13.58
C ASN A 250 21.07 -4.67 14.16
N LEU A 251 21.92 -5.60 13.72
CA LEU A 251 21.87 -6.96 14.21
C LEU A 251 22.37 -7.03 15.67
N PRO A 252 21.82 -7.95 16.50
CA PRO A 252 22.24 -8.11 17.88
C PRO A 252 23.70 -8.57 17.97
N ALA A 253 24.39 -8.12 19.03
CA ALA A 253 25.80 -8.42 19.25
C ALA A 253 26.10 -9.91 19.56
N ASP A 254 25.07 -10.67 19.94
CA ASP A 254 25.15 -12.10 20.25
C ASP A 254 24.91 -13.02 19.04
N ILE A 255 24.86 -12.46 17.84
CA ILE A 255 24.78 -13.21 16.58
C ILE A 255 26.17 -13.31 15.94
N ASP A 256 26.53 -14.52 15.51
CA ASP A 256 27.76 -14.72 14.78
C ASP A 256 27.67 -14.08 13.38
N ILE A 257 28.64 -13.24 13.07
CA ILE A 257 28.75 -12.55 11.79
C ILE A 257 30.07 -12.94 11.12
N THR A 258 29.95 -13.56 9.96
CA THR A 258 31.10 -13.92 9.12
C THR A 258 31.22 -12.96 7.95
N SER A 259 32.28 -12.17 7.91
CA SER A 259 32.57 -11.25 6.80
C SER A 259 33.39 -11.95 5.73
N ILE A 260 32.91 -11.91 4.47
CA ILE A 260 33.52 -12.60 3.35
C ILE A 260 33.69 -11.69 2.14
N ASP A 261 34.69 -11.97 1.31
CA ASP A 261 34.82 -11.32 -0.01
C ASP A 261 34.02 -12.07 -1.09
N ARG A 262 33.97 -13.41 -1.00
CA ARG A 262 33.23 -14.26 -1.94
C ARG A 262 32.59 -15.42 -1.20
N LEU A 263 31.32 -15.73 -1.54
CA LEU A 263 30.62 -16.88 -1.00
C LEU A 263 31.21 -18.19 -1.57
N SER A 264 31.44 -19.18 -0.69
CA SER A 264 31.93 -20.52 -1.02
C SER A 264 31.17 -21.57 -0.21
N GLN A 265 31.42 -22.86 -0.45
CA GLN A 265 30.76 -24.00 0.20
C GLN A 265 31.05 -24.10 1.71
N GLU A 266 32.22 -23.72 2.14
CA GLU A 266 32.61 -23.70 3.55
C GLU A 266 31.77 -22.80 4.44
N HIS A 267 31.08 -21.78 3.86
CA HIS A 267 30.21 -20.88 4.59
C HIS A 267 28.85 -21.49 4.95
N TYR A 268 28.54 -22.70 4.48
CA TYR A 268 27.32 -23.44 4.84
C TYR A 268 27.58 -24.44 5.97
N ASP A 269 28.39 -24.06 6.94
CA ASP A 269 28.78 -24.88 8.08
C ASP A 269 27.58 -25.49 8.81
N ASP A 270 27.60 -26.79 9.05
CA ASP A 270 26.56 -27.56 9.72
C ASP A 270 26.48 -27.28 11.24
N GLU A 271 27.48 -26.60 11.82
CA GLU A 271 27.43 -26.14 13.21
C GLU A 271 26.25 -25.16 13.43
N TYR A 272 25.96 -24.36 12.42
CA TYR A 272 24.85 -23.39 12.45
C TYR A 272 23.61 -23.97 11.80
N LYS A 273 22.54 -24.10 12.57
CA LYS A 273 21.23 -24.48 12.02
C LYS A 273 20.74 -23.47 10.99
N ALA A 274 20.89 -22.18 11.23
CA ALA A 274 20.50 -21.13 10.31
C ALA A 274 21.72 -20.39 9.75
N THR A 275 21.83 -20.34 8.42
CA THR A 275 22.79 -19.49 7.69
C THR A 275 22.02 -18.42 6.93
N ILE A 276 22.28 -17.16 7.24
CA ILE A 276 21.64 -16.00 6.60
C ILE A 276 22.63 -15.39 5.61
N LEU A 277 22.31 -15.43 4.33
CA LEU A 277 23.12 -14.84 3.26
C LEU A 277 22.73 -13.37 3.04
N HIS A 278 23.27 -12.47 3.87
CA HIS A 278 23.11 -11.03 3.80
C HIS A 278 24.16 -10.41 2.88
N LEU A 279 24.06 -10.69 1.60
CA LEU A 279 25.00 -10.25 0.57
C LEU A 279 24.28 -9.36 -0.45
N THR A 280 25.03 -8.49 -1.13
CA THR A 280 24.47 -7.57 -2.11
C THR A 280 23.73 -8.28 -3.25
N MET A 281 22.81 -7.57 -3.90
CA MET A 281 22.13 -8.09 -5.08
C MET A 281 23.13 -8.41 -6.20
N GLY A 282 22.97 -9.57 -6.85
CA GLY A 282 23.90 -10.02 -7.89
C GLY A 282 25.20 -10.68 -7.41
N SER A 283 25.39 -10.89 -6.10
CA SER A 283 26.58 -11.53 -5.52
C SER A 283 26.69 -13.05 -5.72
N GLY A 284 25.74 -13.67 -6.43
CA GLY A 284 25.76 -15.10 -6.71
C GLY A 284 25.15 -15.99 -5.61
N LYS A 285 24.46 -15.43 -4.61
CA LYS A 285 23.82 -16.18 -3.51
C LYS A 285 23.06 -17.42 -3.98
N THR A 286 22.13 -17.23 -4.92
CA THR A 286 21.27 -18.31 -5.44
C THR A 286 22.11 -19.40 -6.13
N ALA A 287 23.11 -19.03 -6.91
CA ALA A 287 23.98 -20.01 -7.60
C ALA A 287 24.77 -20.84 -6.61
N GLN A 288 25.41 -20.23 -5.62
CA GLN A 288 26.18 -20.93 -4.60
C GLN A 288 25.29 -21.81 -3.70
N THR A 289 24.08 -21.39 -3.40
CA THR A 289 23.10 -22.21 -2.66
C THR A 289 22.68 -23.43 -3.50
N ILE A 290 22.48 -23.27 -4.82
CA ILE A 290 22.21 -24.39 -5.72
C ILE A 290 23.39 -25.38 -5.74
N ASP A 291 24.61 -24.88 -5.80
CA ASP A 291 25.81 -25.74 -5.75
C ASP A 291 25.91 -26.52 -4.42
N TYR A 292 25.54 -25.90 -3.30
CA TYR A 292 25.44 -26.59 -2.00
C TYR A 292 24.41 -27.73 -2.05
N LEU A 293 23.28 -27.55 -2.71
CA LEU A 293 22.24 -28.57 -2.81
C LEU A 293 22.60 -29.77 -3.71
N LYS A 294 23.66 -29.69 -4.52
CA LYS A 294 24.20 -30.83 -5.29
C LYS A 294 24.68 -31.99 -4.40
N SER A 295 24.89 -31.75 -3.12
CA SER A 295 25.20 -32.78 -2.12
C SER A 295 24.12 -33.87 -1.98
N GLY A 296 22.97 -33.72 -2.65
CA GLY A 296 21.92 -34.75 -2.73
C GLY A 296 20.98 -34.82 -1.52
N THR A 297 21.03 -33.87 -0.62
CA THR A 297 20.11 -33.78 0.53
C THR A 297 18.69 -33.42 0.10
N SER A 298 17.67 -33.88 0.84
CA SER A 298 16.30 -33.44 0.58
C SER A 298 16.14 -31.96 0.92
N PHE A 299 15.46 -31.19 0.04
CA PHE A 299 15.28 -29.77 0.29
C PHE A 299 13.90 -29.23 -0.13
N CYS A 300 13.50 -28.14 0.55
CA CYS A 300 12.39 -27.30 0.13
C CYS A 300 12.91 -25.89 -0.13
N TRP A 301 12.64 -25.35 -1.31
CA TRP A 301 12.94 -23.96 -1.69
C TRP A 301 11.67 -23.14 -1.68
N ILE A 302 11.56 -22.20 -0.75
CA ILE A 302 10.40 -21.29 -0.62
C ILE A 302 10.75 -19.94 -1.22
N ALA A 303 9.85 -19.41 -2.05
CA ALA A 303 9.93 -18.05 -2.56
C ALA A 303 8.57 -17.33 -2.39
N HIS A 304 8.58 -16.01 -2.44
CA HIS A 304 7.34 -15.24 -2.19
C HIS A 304 6.39 -15.20 -3.39
N ASN A 305 6.85 -15.39 -4.63
CA ASN A 305 6.01 -15.36 -5.83
C ASN A 305 6.31 -16.46 -6.86
N LYS A 306 5.39 -16.62 -7.82
CA LYS A 306 5.46 -17.66 -8.88
C LYS A 306 6.65 -17.47 -9.82
N ALA A 307 6.99 -16.23 -10.16
CA ALA A 307 8.06 -15.92 -11.10
C ALA A 307 9.43 -16.32 -10.54
N LEU A 308 9.65 -16.05 -9.25
CA LEU A 308 10.88 -16.44 -8.56
C LEU A 308 11.00 -17.97 -8.45
N VAL A 309 9.90 -18.68 -8.15
CA VAL A 309 9.87 -20.15 -8.15
C VAL A 309 10.23 -20.71 -9.54
N ALA A 310 9.65 -20.19 -10.61
CA ALA A 310 9.93 -20.63 -11.97
C ALA A 310 11.39 -20.35 -12.38
N GLY A 311 11.91 -19.16 -12.07
CA GLY A 311 13.30 -18.80 -12.33
C GLY A 311 14.31 -19.66 -11.56
N THR A 312 14.02 -19.95 -10.31
CA THR A 312 14.87 -20.86 -9.48
C THR A 312 14.83 -22.28 -10.00
N LEU A 313 13.66 -22.79 -10.38
CA LEU A 313 13.54 -24.12 -10.97
C LEU A 313 14.38 -24.25 -12.25
N GLY A 314 14.36 -23.23 -13.13
CA GLY A 314 15.19 -23.21 -14.32
C GLY A 314 16.68 -23.32 -14.01
N ARG A 315 17.16 -22.57 -13.01
CA ARG A 315 18.55 -22.61 -12.55
C ARG A 315 18.94 -23.97 -11.92
N LEU A 316 18.05 -24.55 -11.10
CA LEU A 316 18.25 -25.89 -10.52
C LEU A 316 18.41 -26.93 -11.62
N LYS A 317 17.52 -26.90 -12.62
CA LYS A 317 17.62 -27.82 -13.78
C LYS A 317 18.90 -27.62 -14.59
N SER A 318 19.29 -26.36 -14.85
CA SER A 318 20.56 -26.05 -15.55
C SER A 318 21.80 -26.48 -14.76
N ALA A 319 21.66 -26.69 -13.46
CA ALA A 319 22.76 -27.19 -12.58
C ALA A 319 22.66 -28.68 -12.28
N ASP A 320 21.77 -29.41 -12.98
CA ASP A 320 21.51 -30.85 -12.82
C ASP A 320 21.02 -31.24 -11.42
N VAL A 321 20.31 -30.33 -10.74
CA VAL A 321 19.69 -30.62 -9.45
C VAL A 321 18.21 -30.99 -9.70
N ASP A 322 17.88 -32.28 -9.44
CA ASP A 322 16.51 -32.75 -9.56
C ASP A 322 15.59 -32.06 -8.53
N CYS A 323 14.54 -31.41 -9.02
CA CYS A 323 13.56 -30.69 -8.22
C CYS A 323 12.24 -30.55 -8.94
N LYS A 324 11.15 -30.74 -8.20
CA LYS A 324 9.80 -30.48 -8.70
C LYS A 324 9.33 -29.07 -8.30
N SER A 325 8.55 -28.45 -9.16
CA SER A 325 7.84 -27.23 -8.81
C SER A 325 6.41 -27.55 -8.45
N TYR A 326 5.87 -26.90 -7.43
CA TYR A 326 4.44 -26.98 -7.13
C TYR A 326 3.55 -26.54 -8.30
N LEU A 327 4.09 -25.78 -9.26
CA LEU A 327 3.40 -25.34 -10.48
C LEU A 327 3.14 -26.48 -11.48
N ALA A 328 3.88 -27.59 -11.36
CA ALA A 328 3.70 -28.77 -12.20
C ALA A 328 2.46 -29.60 -11.83
N PHE A 329 1.80 -29.29 -10.73
CA PHE A 329 0.63 -30.01 -10.23
C PHE A 329 -0.62 -29.15 -10.36
N ASP A 330 -1.73 -29.73 -10.83
CA ASP A 330 -3.02 -29.08 -10.82
C ASP A 330 -3.59 -28.92 -9.39
N ALA A 331 -4.63 -28.10 -9.23
CA ALA A 331 -5.19 -27.80 -7.92
C ALA A 331 -5.76 -29.06 -7.21
N LYS A 332 -6.37 -29.99 -7.96
CA LYS A 332 -6.95 -31.22 -7.39
C LYS A 332 -5.86 -32.15 -6.87
N THR A 333 -4.79 -32.33 -7.64
CA THR A 333 -3.62 -33.16 -7.29
C THR A 333 -2.89 -32.59 -6.07
N LYS A 334 -2.72 -31.26 -6.00
CA LYS A 334 -2.17 -30.58 -4.79
C LYS A 334 -3.04 -30.85 -3.57
N ALA A 335 -4.36 -30.68 -3.70
CA ALA A 335 -5.30 -30.89 -2.58
C ALA A 335 -5.28 -32.33 -2.07
N LYS A 336 -4.95 -33.32 -2.91
CA LYS A 336 -4.74 -34.73 -2.52
C LYS A 336 -3.37 -35.01 -1.86
N GLY A 337 -2.55 -33.99 -1.66
CA GLY A 337 -1.28 -34.12 -0.93
C GLY A 337 -0.11 -34.61 -1.77
N ALA A 338 -0.17 -34.57 -3.10
CA ALA A 338 0.90 -35.04 -3.98
C ALA A 338 2.26 -34.34 -3.73
N LEU A 339 2.25 -33.10 -3.25
CA LEU A 339 3.50 -32.40 -2.92
C LEU A 339 4.27 -33.04 -1.76
N ASN A 340 3.62 -33.83 -0.92
CA ASN A 340 4.25 -34.47 0.24
C ASN A 340 5.15 -35.63 -0.12
N SER A 341 4.99 -36.23 -1.31
CA SER A 341 5.90 -37.29 -1.81
C SER A 341 7.21 -36.76 -2.37
N GLU A 342 7.27 -35.46 -2.71
CA GLU A 342 8.44 -34.90 -3.37
C GLU A 342 9.62 -34.76 -2.40
N LYS A 343 10.79 -35.30 -2.81
CA LYS A 343 12.04 -35.20 -2.07
C LYS A 343 12.59 -33.78 -2.13
N ASN A 344 12.52 -33.15 -3.29
CA ASN A 344 13.01 -31.79 -3.53
C ASN A 344 11.89 -30.96 -4.15
N LEU A 345 11.52 -29.86 -3.52
CA LEU A 345 10.35 -29.06 -3.91
C LEU A 345 10.68 -27.57 -3.96
N CYS A 346 10.32 -26.91 -5.07
CA CYS A 346 10.23 -25.45 -5.14
C CYS A 346 8.75 -25.03 -4.99
N ILE A 347 8.46 -24.16 -4.02
CA ILE A 347 7.10 -23.76 -3.67
C ILE A 347 6.98 -22.26 -3.34
N CYS A 348 5.85 -21.66 -3.66
CA CYS A 348 5.52 -20.30 -3.24
C CYS A 348 4.95 -20.30 -1.81
N ALA A 349 5.29 -19.29 -1.02
CA ALA A 349 4.78 -19.11 0.34
C ALA A 349 3.24 -19.21 0.42
N HIS A 350 2.51 -18.64 -0.57
CA HIS A 350 1.05 -18.72 -0.68
C HIS A 350 0.50 -20.15 -0.84
N SER A 351 1.34 -21.09 -1.25
CA SER A 351 0.93 -22.48 -1.55
C SER A 351 1.37 -23.49 -0.49
N LEU A 352 1.97 -23.03 0.60
CA LEU A 352 2.44 -23.92 1.68
C LEU A 352 1.31 -24.71 2.32
N HIS A 353 0.07 -24.20 2.33
CA HIS A 353 -1.10 -24.90 2.86
C HIS A 353 -1.41 -26.24 2.19
N TYR A 354 -0.81 -26.55 1.03
CA TYR A 354 -0.91 -27.86 0.36
C TYR A 354 0.02 -28.92 0.97
N LEU A 355 1.00 -28.51 1.75
CA LEU A 355 1.89 -29.44 2.44
C LEU A 355 1.23 -30.01 3.71
N SER A 356 1.61 -31.24 4.06
CA SER A 356 1.29 -31.81 5.37
C SER A 356 2.11 -31.13 6.46
N PHE A 357 1.53 -31.00 7.65
CA PHE A 357 2.22 -30.50 8.82
C PHE A 357 3.41 -31.37 9.24
N GLU A 358 3.37 -32.65 8.89
CA GLU A 358 4.41 -33.62 9.22
C GLU A 358 5.54 -33.68 8.19
N LYS A 359 5.40 -32.99 7.06
CA LYS A 359 6.41 -33.00 6.00
C LYS A 359 7.71 -32.38 6.49
N GLU A 360 8.80 -33.10 6.26
CA GLU A 360 10.15 -32.69 6.64
C GLU A 360 11.08 -32.63 5.44
N TYR A 361 12.01 -31.69 5.49
CA TYR A 361 13.13 -31.57 4.57
C TYR A 361 14.41 -31.39 5.37
N ARG A 362 15.51 -31.98 4.91
CA ARG A 362 16.81 -31.78 5.60
C ARG A 362 17.27 -30.33 5.50
N THR A 363 17.12 -29.74 4.32
CA THR A 363 17.50 -28.36 4.05
C THR A 363 16.27 -27.54 3.65
N LEU A 364 16.07 -26.43 4.31
CA LEU A 364 15.07 -25.41 3.96
C LEU A 364 15.79 -24.19 3.39
N VAL A 365 15.47 -23.80 2.17
CA VAL A 365 15.97 -22.56 1.57
C VAL A 365 14.79 -21.58 1.47
N ILE A 366 14.96 -20.36 1.97
CA ILE A 366 13.97 -19.30 1.87
C ILE A 366 14.59 -18.12 1.12
N ASP A 367 14.15 -17.94 -0.11
CA ASP A 367 14.69 -16.91 -1.02
C ASP A 367 13.86 -15.62 -0.90
N GLU A 368 14.54 -14.49 -0.73
CA GLU A 368 13.97 -13.19 -0.40
C GLU A 368 13.10 -13.28 0.89
N ILE A 369 13.73 -13.71 2.00
CA ILE A 369 13.04 -14.01 3.25
C ILE A 369 12.18 -12.85 3.77
N GLU A 370 12.67 -11.62 3.67
CA GLU A 370 11.93 -10.45 4.12
C GLU A 370 10.64 -10.25 3.31
N SER A 371 10.68 -10.54 1.98
CA SER A 371 9.49 -10.51 1.11
C SER A 371 8.55 -11.70 1.37
N VAL A 372 9.10 -12.87 1.78
CA VAL A 372 8.29 -14.02 2.21
C VAL A 372 7.52 -13.67 3.48
N VAL A 373 8.15 -13.02 4.45
CA VAL A 373 7.47 -12.57 5.69
C VAL A 373 6.40 -11.51 5.36
N GLU A 374 6.72 -10.54 4.48
CA GLU A 374 5.77 -9.52 4.04
C GLU A 374 4.51 -10.16 3.39
N ALA A 375 4.68 -11.22 2.59
CA ALA A 375 3.57 -11.95 1.99
C ALA A 375 2.60 -12.56 3.03
N PHE A 376 3.09 -12.97 4.20
CA PHE A 376 2.23 -13.43 5.31
C PHE A 376 1.48 -12.28 6.00
N MET A 377 1.99 -11.06 5.92
CA MET A 377 1.37 -9.88 6.55
C MET A 377 0.28 -9.26 5.67
N GLY A 378 0.33 -9.47 4.34
CA GLY A 378 -0.63 -8.93 3.39
C GLY A 378 -1.96 -9.70 3.33
N ASP A 379 -2.98 -9.10 2.69
CA ASP A 379 -4.35 -9.65 2.59
C ASP A 379 -4.54 -10.74 1.54
N PHE A 380 -3.62 -10.87 0.60
CA PHE A 380 -3.79 -11.72 -0.58
C PHE A 380 -3.56 -13.22 -0.34
N MET A 381 -3.10 -13.61 0.85
CA MET A 381 -2.77 -15.00 1.14
C MET A 381 -4.00 -15.79 1.60
N GLN A 382 -4.50 -16.69 0.74
CA GLN A 382 -5.52 -17.67 1.11
C GLN A 382 -4.95 -18.67 2.13
N GLN A 383 -5.79 -19.13 3.08
CA GLN A 383 -5.39 -20.06 4.15
C GLN A 383 -4.10 -19.65 4.90
N LYS A 384 -3.97 -18.35 5.16
CA LYS A 384 -2.81 -17.72 5.80
C LYS A 384 -2.34 -18.46 7.06
N SER A 385 -3.26 -18.76 7.99
CA SER A 385 -2.95 -19.42 9.26
C SER A 385 -2.34 -20.81 9.07
N LYS A 386 -2.87 -21.60 8.13
CA LYS A 386 -2.34 -22.93 7.79
C LYS A 386 -0.97 -22.83 7.14
N SER A 387 -0.81 -21.93 6.15
CA SER A 387 0.47 -21.69 5.47
C SER A 387 1.54 -21.25 6.46
N PHE A 388 1.21 -20.34 7.39
CA PHE A 388 2.14 -19.86 8.40
C PHE A 388 2.52 -20.95 9.42
N ALA A 389 1.57 -21.77 9.84
CA ALA A 389 1.85 -22.92 10.73
C ALA A 389 2.82 -23.91 10.10
N ILE A 390 2.61 -24.25 8.80
CA ILE A 390 3.51 -25.12 8.04
C ILE A 390 4.87 -24.45 7.86
N PHE A 391 4.92 -23.16 7.54
CA PHE A 391 6.16 -22.40 7.43
C PHE A 391 7.03 -22.48 8.70
N LYS A 392 6.42 -22.23 9.86
CA LYS A 392 7.09 -22.36 11.17
C LYS A 392 7.61 -23.79 11.38
N ASN A 393 6.77 -24.77 11.09
CA ASN A 393 7.12 -26.17 11.29
C ASN A 393 8.28 -26.63 10.40
N LEU A 394 8.34 -26.16 9.14
CA LEU A 394 9.46 -26.41 8.24
C LEU A 394 10.77 -25.82 8.80
N ILE A 395 10.74 -24.59 9.33
CA ILE A 395 11.91 -23.97 9.97
C ILE A 395 12.34 -24.79 11.19
N LEU A 396 11.40 -25.20 12.04
CA LEU A 396 11.68 -25.92 13.28
C LEU A 396 12.31 -27.29 13.00
N ARG A 397 11.76 -28.04 12.03
CA ARG A 397 12.14 -29.43 11.77
C ARG A 397 13.32 -29.60 10.81
N SER A 398 13.63 -28.59 10.00
CA SER A 398 14.80 -28.69 9.11
C SER A 398 16.10 -28.69 9.89
N LYS A 399 17.03 -29.52 9.47
CA LYS A 399 18.37 -29.55 10.08
C LYS A 399 19.21 -28.35 9.69
N LYS A 400 19.05 -27.87 8.44
CA LYS A 400 19.70 -26.69 7.91
C LYS A 400 18.65 -25.73 7.33
N VAL A 401 18.74 -24.45 7.69
CA VAL A 401 17.89 -23.39 7.18
C VAL A 401 18.78 -22.33 6.53
N ILE A 402 18.61 -22.09 5.25
CA ILE A 402 19.35 -21.09 4.48
C ILE A 402 18.40 -19.97 4.12
N LEU A 403 18.69 -18.77 4.61
CA LEU A 403 17.89 -17.58 4.38
C LEU A 403 18.64 -16.64 3.45
N ILE A 404 18.02 -16.25 2.35
CA ILE A 404 18.64 -15.41 1.33
C ILE A 404 17.92 -14.08 1.27
N ASP A 405 18.63 -12.98 1.50
CA ASP A 405 18.13 -11.62 1.23
C ASP A 405 19.32 -10.65 1.10
N ALA A 406 19.10 -9.53 0.42
CA ALA A 406 20.08 -8.45 0.35
C ALA A 406 19.94 -7.45 1.50
N PHE A 407 18.80 -7.44 2.18
CA PHE A 407 18.43 -6.44 3.20
C PHE A 407 17.76 -7.10 4.40
N ILE A 408 18.56 -7.80 5.18
CA ILE A 408 18.12 -8.47 6.41
C ILE A 408 17.86 -7.43 7.50
N THR A 409 16.77 -7.63 8.22
CA THR A 409 16.38 -6.81 9.36
C THR A 409 16.19 -7.67 10.62
N MET A 410 15.97 -7.02 11.75
CA MET A 410 15.62 -7.69 13.02
C MET A 410 14.41 -8.64 12.88
N LYS A 411 13.53 -8.37 11.92
CA LYS A 411 12.36 -9.20 11.62
C LYS A 411 12.75 -10.65 11.31
N THR A 412 13.79 -10.84 10.47
CA THR A 412 14.32 -12.19 10.15
C THR A 412 14.94 -12.86 11.38
N ILE A 413 15.66 -12.12 12.21
CA ILE A 413 16.29 -12.66 13.44
C ILE A 413 15.21 -13.07 14.45
N ASN A 414 14.22 -12.19 14.67
CA ASN A 414 13.09 -12.45 15.57
C ASN A 414 12.29 -13.68 15.11
N LEU A 415 12.07 -13.84 13.80
CA LEU A 415 11.42 -15.05 13.25
C LEU A 415 12.12 -16.32 13.71
N LEU A 416 13.44 -16.42 13.52
CA LEU A 416 14.20 -17.61 13.87
C LEU A 416 14.20 -17.88 15.37
N ARG A 417 14.47 -16.86 16.19
CA ARG A 417 14.54 -16.97 17.65
C ARG A 417 13.21 -17.33 18.30
N LEU A 418 12.11 -16.81 17.76
CA LEU A 418 10.76 -17.09 18.27
C LEU A 418 10.27 -18.50 17.88
N ILE A 419 10.73 -19.02 16.73
CA ILE A 419 10.40 -20.39 16.31
C ILE A 419 11.27 -21.41 17.02
N ASP A 420 12.57 -21.16 17.10
CA ASP A 420 13.56 -22.03 17.71
C ASP A 420 14.57 -21.20 18.53
N PRO A 421 14.32 -21.01 19.83
CA PRO A 421 15.22 -20.23 20.70
C PRO A 421 16.64 -20.83 20.81
N SER A 422 16.82 -22.12 20.50
CA SER A 422 18.11 -22.79 20.51
C SER A 422 18.85 -22.69 19.20
N CYS A 423 18.25 -22.06 18.17
CA CYS A 423 18.82 -21.97 16.83
C CYS A 423 20.14 -21.17 16.83
N LYS A 424 21.24 -21.83 16.53
CA LYS A 424 22.50 -21.15 16.24
C LYS A 424 22.39 -20.48 14.86
N ILE A 425 22.64 -19.17 14.81
CA ILE A 425 22.49 -18.33 13.63
C ILE A 425 23.86 -17.79 13.24
N ASN A 426 24.25 -17.95 11.97
CA ASN A 426 25.39 -17.26 11.38
C ASN A 426 24.90 -16.35 10.23
N VAL A 427 25.30 -15.09 10.26
CA VAL A 427 25.03 -14.10 9.21
C VAL A 427 26.27 -13.92 8.36
N ILE A 428 26.20 -14.31 7.10
CA ILE A 428 27.28 -14.11 6.13
C ILE A 428 27.10 -12.72 5.50
N GLN A 429 28.07 -11.84 5.68
CA GLN A 429 28.08 -10.48 5.13
C GLN A 429 29.23 -10.27 4.16
N GLN A 430 29.06 -9.36 3.20
CA GLN A 430 30.13 -8.97 2.30
C GLN A 430 31.06 -7.97 2.97
N ALA A 431 32.36 -8.28 3.04
CA ALA A 431 33.37 -7.45 3.68
C ALA A 431 33.62 -6.14 2.92
N ASN A 432 33.73 -6.23 1.59
CA ASN A 432 34.07 -5.08 0.74
C ASN A 432 32.94 -4.80 -0.26
N ILE A 433 32.13 -3.79 0.00
CA ILE A 433 31.03 -3.37 -0.89
C ILE A 433 31.51 -2.21 -1.75
N ARG A 434 31.70 -2.42 -3.05
CA ARG A 434 32.04 -1.34 -3.99
C ARG A 434 30.77 -0.72 -4.58
N PRO A 435 30.69 0.62 -4.72
CA PRO A 435 29.60 1.26 -5.41
C PRO A 435 29.46 0.76 -6.84
N SER A 436 28.29 0.23 -7.19
CA SER A 436 28.04 -0.39 -8.51
C SER A 436 27.23 0.50 -9.44
N LYS A 437 26.35 1.34 -8.89
CA LYS A 437 25.44 2.19 -9.66
C LYS A 437 25.32 3.57 -9.02
N THR A 438 24.97 4.57 -9.85
CA THR A 438 24.66 5.92 -9.41
C THR A 438 23.16 6.18 -9.58
N LEU A 439 22.46 6.54 -8.51
CA LEU A 439 21.06 6.93 -8.54
C LEU A 439 20.96 8.46 -8.46
N THR A 440 20.31 9.06 -9.48
CA THR A 440 20.01 10.49 -9.49
C THR A 440 18.55 10.70 -9.15
N PHE A 441 18.29 11.32 -7.99
CA PHE A 441 16.95 11.65 -7.54
C PHE A 441 16.53 13.00 -8.09
N HIS A 442 15.53 13.00 -8.97
CA HIS A 442 14.97 14.20 -9.57
C HIS A 442 13.82 14.75 -8.73
N SER A 443 13.86 16.06 -8.45
CA SER A 443 12.82 16.75 -7.67
C SER A 443 12.51 18.11 -8.28
N THR A 444 11.37 18.68 -7.93
CA THR A 444 11.01 20.07 -8.25
C THR A 444 11.26 20.98 -7.03
N ASN A 445 11.09 22.27 -7.23
CA ASN A 445 11.10 23.24 -6.13
C ASN A 445 9.83 23.20 -5.24
N LYS A 446 8.82 22.43 -5.66
CA LYS A 446 7.57 22.21 -4.91
C LYS A 446 7.66 20.85 -4.21
N ASP A 447 7.17 20.78 -2.98
CA ASP A 447 7.15 19.53 -2.20
C ASP A 447 6.19 18.46 -2.80
N ASP A 448 5.29 18.85 -3.69
CA ASP A 448 4.33 17.98 -4.38
C ASP A 448 4.78 17.74 -5.83
N ASN A 449 5.34 16.56 -6.10
CA ASN A 449 5.70 16.08 -7.45
C ASN A 449 4.56 15.28 -8.09
N ASP A 450 3.32 15.55 -7.70
CA ASP A 450 2.14 14.80 -8.16
C ASP A 450 1.33 15.62 -9.17
N ASP A 451 2.02 16.18 -10.17
CA ASP A 451 1.35 16.87 -11.25
C ASP A 451 1.81 16.36 -12.63
N LYS A 452 0.93 16.51 -13.64
CA LYS A 452 1.22 16.13 -15.02
C LYS A 452 2.41 16.91 -15.59
N ASP A 453 2.67 18.13 -15.15
CA ASP A 453 3.77 18.96 -15.61
C ASP A 453 5.12 18.34 -15.23
N TYR A 454 5.27 17.87 -13.99
CA TYR A 454 6.46 17.16 -13.56
C TYR A 454 6.69 15.89 -14.39
N LEU A 455 5.64 15.08 -14.53
CA LEU A 455 5.70 13.83 -15.30
C LEU A 455 6.00 14.10 -16.79
N SER A 456 5.39 15.13 -17.38
CA SER A 456 5.64 15.54 -18.78
C SER A 456 7.11 15.91 -19.01
N ASN A 457 7.69 16.69 -18.11
CA ASN A 457 9.09 17.07 -18.20
C ASN A 457 10.04 15.87 -17.99
N ALA A 458 9.70 14.95 -17.10
CA ALA A 458 10.44 13.69 -16.95
C ALA A 458 10.35 12.82 -18.20
N LEU A 459 9.19 12.70 -18.82
CA LEU A 459 9.00 11.95 -20.08
C LEU A 459 9.74 12.59 -21.26
N LYS A 460 9.77 13.92 -21.36
CA LYS A 460 10.57 14.62 -22.37
C LYS A 460 12.05 14.31 -22.23
N HIS A 461 12.57 14.26 -20.99
CA HIS A 461 13.95 13.85 -20.72
C HIS A 461 14.20 12.42 -21.24
N ILE A 462 13.30 11.47 -20.95
CA ILE A 462 13.39 10.08 -21.43
C ILE A 462 13.33 10.00 -22.95
N ILE A 463 12.38 10.69 -23.57
CA ILE A 463 12.24 10.73 -25.05
C ILE A 463 13.50 11.29 -25.69
N THR A 464 14.07 12.37 -25.16
CA THR A 464 15.33 12.95 -25.65
C THR A 464 16.49 11.96 -25.50
N PHE A 465 16.55 11.22 -24.41
CA PHE A 465 17.53 10.17 -24.20
C PHE A 465 17.41 9.06 -25.25
N ILE A 466 16.21 8.59 -25.55
CA ILE A 466 15.98 7.55 -26.56
C ILE A 466 16.31 8.07 -27.96
N LYS A 467 15.93 9.31 -28.29
CA LYS A 467 16.27 9.97 -29.59
C LYS A 467 17.78 10.07 -29.84
N SER A 468 18.59 10.04 -28.80
CA SER A 468 20.06 9.98 -28.94
C SER A 468 20.60 8.57 -29.29
N GLY A 469 19.72 7.62 -29.67
CA GLY A 469 20.06 6.26 -30.05
C GLY A 469 20.36 5.30 -28.88
N LYS A 470 20.02 5.71 -27.67
CA LYS A 470 20.27 4.94 -26.43
C LYS A 470 19.06 4.11 -26.04
N LYS A 471 19.30 2.98 -25.37
CA LYS A 471 18.28 2.07 -24.89
C LYS A 471 18.02 2.23 -23.40
N CYS A 472 16.75 2.13 -23.00
CA CYS A 472 16.39 2.30 -21.60
C CYS A 472 15.35 1.29 -21.10
N PHE A 473 15.38 1.11 -19.79
CA PHE A 473 14.36 0.39 -19.04
C PHE A 473 13.62 1.39 -18.16
N ILE A 474 12.28 1.36 -18.23
CA ILE A 474 11.40 2.26 -17.48
C ILE A 474 10.57 1.45 -16.51
N PHE A 475 10.69 1.73 -15.21
CA PHE A 475 9.75 1.27 -14.22
C PHE A 475 8.72 2.36 -13.96
N TYR A 476 7.46 2.09 -14.30
CA TYR A 476 6.35 3.00 -14.11
C TYR A 476 5.21 2.30 -13.38
N PRO A 477 4.88 2.70 -12.13
CA PRO A 477 4.01 1.92 -11.26
C PRO A 477 2.52 1.99 -11.62
N TYR A 478 2.09 3.03 -12.32
CA TYR A 478 0.68 3.26 -12.61
C TYR A 478 0.26 2.62 -13.93
N LYS A 479 -0.63 1.63 -13.86
CA LYS A 479 -1.23 1.02 -15.04
C LYS A 479 -2.18 2.00 -15.74
N ASN A 480 -3.07 2.64 -14.96
CA ASN A 480 -4.11 3.52 -15.44
C ASN A 480 -3.71 5.00 -15.27
N GLY A 481 -4.21 5.85 -16.19
CA GLY A 481 -4.07 7.28 -16.12
C GLY A 481 -4.93 7.93 -15.02
N GLY A 482 -4.86 9.25 -14.92
CA GLY A 482 -5.64 10.04 -13.97
C GLY A 482 -5.37 11.53 -14.13
N ALA A 483 -5.99 12.37 -13.29
CA ALA A 483 -5.86 13.81 -13.38
C ALA A 483 -4.39 14.30 -13.31
N SER A 484 -3.55 13.63 -12.53
CA SER A 484 -2.14 14.02 -12.32
C SER A 484 -1.12 13.09 -13.01
N ARG A 485 -1.54 12.08 -13.78
CA ARG A 485 -0.65 11.06 -14.34
C ARG A 485 -1.16 10.45 -15.64
N PHE A 486 -0.24 9.92 -16.43
CA PHE A 486 -0.53 9.17 -17.66
C PHE A 486 -0.68 7.67 -17.37
N SER A 487 -1.41 6.97 -18.24
CA SER A 487 -1.41 5.49 -18.24
C SER A 487 -0.11 4.95 -18.84
N MET A 488 0.19 3.66 -18.57
CA MET A 488 1.34 3.02 -19.22
C MET A 488 1.20 2.98 -20.75
N GLU A 489 -0.02 2.79 -21.26
CA GLU A 489 -0.33 2.81 -22.69
C GLU A 489 -0.03 4.18 -23.29
N GLN A 490 -0.46 5.27 -22.65
CA GLN A 490 -0.16 6.62 -23.09
C GLN A 490 1.36 6.88 -23.14
N ILE A 491 2.11 6.46 -22.11
CA ILE A 491 3.58 6.58 -22.08
C ILE A 491 4.21 5.77 -23.21
N MET A 492 3.75 4.54 -23.43
CA MET A 492 4.25 3.70 -24.53
C MET A 492 4.01 4.36 -25.89
N THR A 493 2.79 4.87 -26.12
CA THR A 493 2.42 5.54 -27.38
C THR A 493 3.24 6.80 -27.60
N MET A 494 3.37 7.64 -26.55
CA MET A 494 4.23 8.83 -26.63
C MET A 494 5.67 8.50 -27.01
N ILE A 495 6.27 7.49 -26.38
CA ILE A 495 7.64 7.09 -26.68
C ILE A 495 7.76 6.54 -28.12
N LYS A 496 6.83 5.68 -28.55
CA LYS A 496 6.79 5.16 -29.90
C LYS A 496 6.68 6.29 -30.96
N THR A 497 5.72 7.18 -30.77
CA THR A 497 5.43 8.28 -31.70
C THR A 497 6.56 9.30 -31.73
N ALA A 498 7.02 9.74 -30.55
CA ALA A 498 8.02 10.78 -30.44
C ALA A 498 9.44 10.32 -30.79
N ALA A 499 9.81 9.07 -30.49
CA ALA A 499 11.17 8.58 -30.69
C ALA A 499 11.29 7.57 -31.83
N GLY A 500 10.20 7.07 -32.41
CA GLY A 500 10.24 6.11 -33.52
C GLY A 500 10.91 4.77 -33.18
N CYS A 501 10.87 4.35 -31.90
CA CYS A 501 11.64 3.23 -31.40
C CYS A 501 10.76 2.00 -31.09
N ARG A 502 11.40 0.84 -30.97
CA ARG A 502 10.72 -0.42 -30.58
C ARG A 502 10.51 -0.46 -29.08
N VAL A 503 9.24 -0.47 -28.65
CA VAL A 503 8.86 -0.47 -27.24
C VAL A 503 8.06 -1.73 -26.91
N VAL A 504 8.35 -2.34 -25.79
CA VAL A 504 7.51 -3.38 -25.18
C VAL A 504 7.09 -2.96 -23.77
N MET A 505 5.87 -3.32 -23.39
CA MET A 505 5.28 -3.00 -22.10
C MET A 505 4.81 -4.27 -21.41
N TYR A 506 4.98 -4.30 -20.08
CA TYR A 506 4.52 -5.40 -19.22
C TYR A 506 3.70 -4.86 -18.04
N ASN A 507 2.42 -5.21 -18.05
CA ASN A 507 1.48 -5.00 -16.94
C ASN A 507 0.58 -6.23 -16.76
N SER A 508 -0.44 -6.16 -15.89
CA SER A 508 -1.37 -7.28 -15.65
C SER A 508 -2.17 -7.68 -16.89
N ASP A 509 -2.45 -6.74 -17.80
CA ASP A 509 -3.39 -6.90 -18.92
C ASP A 509 -2.72 -7.32 -20.23
N VAL A 510 -1.41 -7.34 -20.25
CA VAL A 510 -0.64 -7.69 -21.45
C VAL A 510 -0.87 -9.15 -21.81
N ASP A 511 -1.05 -9.41 -23.11
CA ASP A 511 -1.26 -10.74 -23.69
C ASP A 511 -0.24 -11.77 -23.17
N ASP A 512 -0.71 -12.98 -22.91
CA ASP A 512 0.11 -14.09 -22.43
C ASP A 512 1.25 -14.46 -23.38
N LYS A 513 1.12 -14.17 -24.70
CA LYS A 513 2.22 -14.34 -25.66
C LYS A 513 3.39 -13.40 -25.34
N ILE A 514 3.11 -12.15 -24.97
CA ILE A 514 4.12 -11.17 -24.55
C ILE A 514 4.67 -11.56 -23.18
N LYS A 515 3.82 -12.01 -22.24
CA LYS A 515 4.26 -12.49 -20.93
C LYS A 515 5.17 -13.72 -21.00
N LYS A 516 4.99 -14.61 -22.01
CA LYS A 516 5.91 -15.72 -22.25
C LYS A 516 7.34 -15.27 -22.55
N GLY A 517 7.52 -14.07 -23.12
CA GLY A 517 8.84 -13.47 -23.31
C GLY A 517 9.60 -13.20 -22.00
N LEU A 518 8.91 -13.15 -20.85
CA LEU A 518 9.55 -13.02 -19.54
C LEU A 518 10.29 -14.31 -19.10
N GLN A 519 10.07 -15.43 -19.76
CA GLN A 519 10.81 -16.68 -19.50
C GLN A 519 12.25 -16.62 -20.03
N ASN A 520 12.45 -15.86 -21.10
CA ASN A 520 13.78 -15.62 -21.68
C ASN A 520 14.00 -14.11 -21.96
N VAL A 521 14.09 -13.33 -20.88
CA VAL A 521 14.21 -11.87 -21.00
C VAL A 521 15.46 -11.41 -21.71
N ASN A 522 16.56 -12.15 -21.62
CA ASN A 522 17.83 -11.79 -22.28
C ASN A 522 17.66 -11.73 -23.80
N GLU A 523 16.99 -12.70 -24.38
CA GLU A 523 16.70 -12.73 -25.81
C GLU A 523 15.58 -11.74 -26.17
N THR A 524 14.49 -11.75 -25.41
CA THR A 524 13.30 -10.95 -25.72
C THR A 524 13.59 -9.46 -25.64
N TRP A 525 14.19 -8.99 -24.51
CA TRP A 525 14.40 -7.55 -24.32
C TRP A 525 15.52 -6.97 -25.16
N SER A 526 16.48 -7.79 -25.61
CA SER A 526 17.53 -7.32 -26.55
C SER A 526 16.96 -6.77 -27.85
N GLN A 527 15.76 -7.20 -28.25
CA GLN A 527 15.10 -6.80 -29.49
C GLN A 527 14.44 -5.42 -29.40
N TYR A 528 14.32 -4.83 -28.19
CA TYR A 528 13.65 -3.55 -27.97
C TYR A 528 14.62 -2.45 -27.58
N ASP A 529 14.24 -1.23 -27.87
CA ASP A 529 15.00 -0.03 -27.53
C ASP A 529 14.52 0.55 -26.19
N CYS A 530 13.25 0.30 -25.85
CA CYS A 530 12.66 0.67 -24.57
C CYS A 530 11.80 -0.47 -24.01
N VAL A 531 11.98 -0.79 -22.75
CA VAL A 531 11.14 -1.74 -22.01
C VAL A 531 10.45 -0.99 -20.87
N ILE A 532 9.12 -1.03 -20.83
CA ILE A 532 8.31 -0.41 -19.77
C ILE A 532 7.68 -1.49 -18.93
N CYS A 533 7.78 -1.40 -17.60
CA CYS A 533 7.11 -2.34 -16.71
C CYS A 533 6.60 -1.69 -15.44
N ASN A 534 5.61 -2.33 -14.81
CA ASN A 534 5.14 -2.01 -13.46
C ASN A 534 5.54 -3.11 -12.46
N SER A 535 4.85 -3.17 -11.31
CA SER A 535 5.09 -4.12 -10.23
C SER A 535 4.96 -5.61 -10.63
N VAL A 536 4.43 -5.94 -11.81
CA VAL A 536 4.40 -7.31 -12.35
C VAL A 536 5.82 -7.91 -12.46
N ILE A 537 6.84 -7.05 -12.62
CA ILE A 537 8.25 -7.45 -12.77
C ILE A 537 9.10 -6.97 -11.57
N THR A 538 8.63 -7.09 -10.36
CA THR A 538 9.44 -6.70 -9.18
C THR A 538 10.47 -7.77 -8.81
N CYS A 539 10.18 -9.05 -9.02
CA CYS A 539 11.04 -10.15 -8.61
C CYS A 539 11.10 -11.29 -9.64
N GLY A 540 12.22 -12.02 -9.64
CA GLY A 540 12.40 -13.25 -10.45
C GLY A 540 12.84 -13.02 -11.89
N VAL A 541 12.76 -11.80 -12.42
CA VAL A 541 13.17 -11.45 -13.79
C VAL A 541 14.45 -10.62 -13.72
N ASN A 542 15.50 -11.05 -14.41
CA ASN A 542 16.76 -10.31 -14.47
C ASN A 542 17.28 -10.30 -15.92
N TYR A 543 17.68 -9.13 -16.39
CA TYR A 543 18.38 -8.96 -17.64
C TYR A 543 19.88 -8.89 -17.38
N ASP A 544 20.59 -9.91 -17.83
CA ASP A 544 22.01 -10.12 -17.53
C ASP A 544 22.94 -9.71 -18.69
N MET A 545 22.38 -9.39 -19.85
CA MET A 545 23.15 -8.96 -21.02
C MET A 545 23.46 -7.46 -20.98
N ALA A 546 24.51 -7.03 -21.66
CA ALA A 546 24.71 -5.64 -22.01
C ALA A 546 23.65 -5.21 -23.07
N GLY A 547 23.29 -3.94 -23.08
CA GLY A 547 22.36 -3.43 -24.11
C GLY A 547 21.49 -2.29 -23.66
N PHE A 548 21.20 -2.18 -22.35
CA PHE A 548 20.54 -0.99 -21.81
C PHE A 548 21.56 0.01 -21.28
N ASP A 549 21.34 1.27 -21.62
CA ASP A 549 22.23 2.35 -21.20
C ASP A 549 21.82 2.94 -19.85
N LYS A 550 20.52 3.06 -19.58
CA LYS A 550 20.00 3.71 -18.36
C LYS A 550 18.69 3.08 -17.90
N VAL A 551 18.43 3.16 -16.62
CA VAL A 551 17.14 2.85 -16.01
C VAL A 551 16.47 4.14 -15.56
N PHE A 552 15.18 4.28 -15.83
CA PHE A 552 14.31 5.34 -15.32
C PHE A 552 13.27 4.72 -14.39
N MET A 553 13.20 5.19 -13.14
CA MET A 553 12.32 4.66 -12.12
C MET A 553 11.34 5.73 -11.63
N PHE A 554 10.06 5.49 -11.83
CA PHE A 554 9.02 6.29 -11.21
C PHE A 554 8.55 5.58 -9.94
N LEU A 555 8.68 6.22 -8.79
CA LEU A 555 8.32 5.66 -7.50
C LEU A 555 7.02 6.27 -7.00
N ALA A 556 6.10 5.42 -6.54
CA ALA A 556 4.82 5.81 -5.98
C ALA A 556 4.70 5.36 -4.52
N SER A 557 3.81 5.99 -3.76
CA SER A 557 3.58 5.68 -2.34
C SER A 557 3.12 4.24 -2.09
N PHE A 558 2.41 3.64 -3.05
CA PHE A 558 1.90 2.27 -2.95
C PHE A 558 2.93 1.18 -3.33
N ILE A 559 4.12 1.54 -3.80
CA ILE A 559 5.23 0.59 -4.00
C ILE A 559 6.11 0.60 -2.76
N THR A 560 6.37 -0.58 -2.19
CA THR A 560 7.22 -0.64 -1.01
C THR A 560 8.67 -0.27 -1.35
N PRO A 561 9.42 0.35 -0.43
CA PRO A 561 10.83 0.66 -0.65
C PRO A 561 11.66 -0.56 -1.01
N ARG A 562 11.31 -1.73 -0.45
CA ARG A 562 11.95 -3.02 -0.75
C ARG A 562 11.72 -3.47 -2.19
N GLN A 563 10.50 -3.35 -2.69
CA GLN A 563 10.19 -3.61 -4.10
C GLN A 563 10.95 -2.66 -5.03
N SER A 564 11.00 -1.37 -4.68
CA SER A 564 11.70 -0.34 -5.45
C SER A 564 13.21 -0.65 -5.59
N ILE A 565 13.87 -1.03 -4.49
CA ILE A 565 15.30 -1.36 -4.53
C ILE A 565 15.57 -2.65 -5.34
N GLN A 566 14.66 -3.63 -5.29
CA GLN A 566 14.76 -4.83 -6.09
C GLN A 566 14.65 -4.52 -7.60
N VAL A 567 13.74 -3.62 -8.00
CA VAL A 567 13.61 -3.19 -9.39
C VAL A 567 14.88 -2.53 -9.91
N SER A 568 15.55 -1.71 -9.10
CA SER A 568 16.81 -1.03 -9.49
C SER A 568 17.92 -2.00 -9.90
N ALA A 569 17.84 -3.26 -9.48
CA ALA A 569 18.81 -4.30 -9.77
C ALA A 569 18.41 -5.25 -10.92
N ARG A 570 17.26 -5.04 -11.58
CA ARG A 570 16.78 -5.94 -12.64
C ARG A 570 17.63 -5.89 -13.90
N ILE A 571 18.16 -4.73 -14.26
CA ILE A 571 19.13 -4.58 -15.34
C ILE A 571 20.52 -4.63 -14.69
N ARG A 572 21.24 -5.74 -14.87
CA ARG A 572 22.52 -5.98 -14.19
C ARG A 572 23.67 -5.25 -14.86
N ASN A 573 23.73 -5.27 -16.17
CA ASN A 573 24.83 -4.75 -16.98
C ASN A 573 24.39 -3.47 -17.71
N LEU A 574 24.22 -2.36 -16.97
CA LEU A 574 23.97 -1.04 -17.55
C LEU A 574 25.26 -0.45 -18.10
N SER A 575 25.21 0.10 -19.32
CA SER A 575 26.39 0.73 -19.96
C SER A 575 26.85 1.97 -19.17
N SER A 576 25.94 2.79 -18.68
CA SER A 576 26.27 4.00 -17.90
C SER A 576 26.37 3.75 -16.40
N ASN A 577 25.83 2.65 -15.88
CA ASN A 577 25.61 2.41 -14.46
C ASN A 577 24.75 3.49 -13.77
N GLU A 578 23.88 4.19 -14.51
CA GLU A 578 23.04 5.27 -14.02
C GLU A 578 21.58 4.87 -13.94
N ILE A 579 20.91 5.31 -12.87
CA ILE A 579 19.48 5.16 -12.65
C ILE A 579 18.92 6.53 -12.30
N ASP A 580 17.97 7.02 -13.09
CA ASP A 580 17.23 8.24 -12.79
C ASP A 580 15.95 7.89 -12.03
N VAL A 581 15.73 8.55 -10.90
CA VAL A 581 14.63 8.27 -9.99
C VAL A 581 13.70 9.48 -9.90
N TYR A 582 12.45 9.28 -10.26
CA TYR A 582 11.38 10.27 -10.21
C TYR A 582 10.38 9.86 -9.15
N TYR A 583 10.22 10.66 -8.11
CA TYR A 583 9.29 10.35 -7.04
C TYR A 583 7.92 10.98 -7.31
N MET A 584 6.91 10.13 -7.51
CA MET A 584 5.53 10.53 -7.74
C MET A 584 4.75 10.51 -6.44
N GLY A 585 4.10 11.63 -6.11
CA GLY A 585 3.24 11.73 -4.93
C GLY A 585 3.83 12.50 -3.77
N LYS A 586 2.96 12.78 -2.79
CA LYS A 586 3.29 13.57 -1.60
C LYS A 586 4.27 12.82 -0.71
N GLN A 587 5.30 13.49 -0.23
CA GLN A 587 6.29 12.90 0.70
C GLN A 587 5.66 12.39 2.01
N SER A 588 4.45 12.87 2.34
CA SER A 588 3.72 12.55 3.57
C SER A 588 2.83 11.30 3.47
N ASN A 589 2.61 10.74 2.26
CA ASN A 589 1.71 9.60 2.11
C ASN A 589 2.44 8.32 2.48
N THR A 590 2.04 7.73 3.59
CA THR A 590 2.31 6.34 3.96
C THR A 590 1.00 5.58 3.76
N GLU A 591 0.88 4.83 2.68
CA GLU A 591 -0.19 3.84 2.55
C GLU A 591 0.23 2.59 3.33
N CYS A 592 -0.62 2.13 4.25
CA CYS A 592 -0.37 0.91 4.99
C CYS A 592 -0.85 -0.30 4.16
N TYR A 593 0.05 -1.25 3.93
CA TYR A 593 -0.25 -2.50 3.19
C TYR A 593 -0.55 -3.67 4.12
N ILE A 594 -0.29 -3.48 5.41
CA ILE A 594 -0.46 -4.52 6.39
C ILE A 594 -1.91 -4.50 6.87
N ASP A 595 -2.55 -5.66 6.83
CA ASP A 595 -3.91 -5.86 7.33
C ASP A 595 -4.01 -5.46 8.81
N ASP A 596 -4.93 -4.58 9.15
CA ASP A 596 -5.18 -4.13 10.54
C ASP A 596 -5.70 -5.25 11.47
N ARG A 597 -5.94 -6.45 10.94
CA ARG A 597 -6.51 -7.58 11.68
C ARG A 597 -5.44 -8.40 12.39
N LYS A 598 -5.29 -8.18 13.67
CA LYS A 598 -4.49 -9.02 14.62
C LYS A 598 -5.19 -10.37 14.93
N ASP A 599 -5.59 -11.12 13.91
CA ASP A 599 -6.46 -12.29 14.15
C ASP A 599 -5.72 -13.61 14.37
N MET A 600 -4.40 -13.62 14.42
CA MET A 600 -3.70 -14.87 14.70
C MET A 600 -3.29 -14.96 16.18
N LYS A 601 -3.85 -15.93 16.90
CA LYS A 601 -3.42 -16.33 18.25
C LYS A 601 -2.02 -16.98 18.23
N CYS A 602 -1.06 -16.32 17.60
CA CYS A 602 0.30 -16.83 17.41
C CYS A 602 1.32 -15.75 17.79
N PRO A 603 2.08 -15.91 18.89
CA PRO A 603 3.06 -14.91 19.33
C PRO A 603 4.10 -14.57 18.26
N VAL A 604 4.57 -15.58 17.51
CA VAL A 604 5.53 -15.39 16.39
C VAL A 604 4.94 -14.47 15.32
N TYR A 605 3.69 -14.72 14.93
CA TYR A 605 3.03 -13.88 13.93
C TYR A 605 2.84 -12.44 14.43
N ASN A 606 2.41 -12.28 15.68
CA ASN A 606 2.17 -10.96 16.25
C ASN A 606 3.46 -10.13 16.32
N GLN A 607 4.60 -10.74 16.66
CA GLN A 607 5.87 -10.04 16.66
C GLN A 607 6.29 -9.64 15.24
N LEU A 608 6.17 -10.55 14.27
CA LEU A 608 6.47 -10.24 12.87
C LEU A 608 5.56 -9.16 12.28
N TYR A 609 4.31 -9.13 12.72
CA TYR A 609 3.36 -8.08 12.37
C TYR A 609 3.84 -6.72 12.89
N GLU A 610 4.22 -6.60 14.16
CA GLU A 610 4.75 -5.35 14.72
C GLU A 610 6.06 -4.93 14.03
N ASP A 611 6.98 -5.87 13.78
CA ASP A 611 8.23 -5.60 13.06
C ASP A 611 7.97 -5.11 11.62
N SER A 612 6.98 -5.68 10.95
CA SER A 612 6.60 -5.30 9.58
C SER A 612 5.91 -3.93 9.53
N LEU A 613 5.11 -3.59 10.56
CA LEU A 613 4.52 -2.25 10.70
C LEU A 613 5.57 -1.15 10.82
N ILE A 614 6.74 -1.44 11.39
CA ILE A 614 7.85 -0.47 11.47
C ILE A 614 8.32 -0.08 10.07
N GLU A 615 8.54 -1.06 9.18
CA GLU A 615 8.92 -0.82 7.78
C GLU A 615 7.79 -0.11 7.01
N ASP A 616 6.54 -0.55 7.22
CA ASP A 616 5.38 -0.03 6.50
C ASP A 616 5.04 1.43 6.86
N LYS A 617 5.27 1.83 8.12
CA LYS A 617 5.10 3.21 8.59
C LYS A 617 6.25 4.15 8.24
N ALA A 618 7.38 3.63 7.76
CA ALA A 618 8.52 4.45 7.36
C ALA A 618 8.17 5.28 6.10
N PRO A 619 8.56 6.57 6.04
CA PRO A 619 8.32 7.41 4.88
C PRO A 619 8.97 6.80 3.62
N ARG A 620 8.17 6.46 2.62
CA ARG A 620 8.57 5.67 1.44
C ARG A 620 9.86 6.18 0.78
N ARG A 621 9.96 7.48 0.55
CA ARG A 621 11.15 8.08 -0.05
C ARG A 621 12.40 7.92 0.82
N LYS A 622 12.32 8.28 2.11
CA LYS A 622 13.45 8.17 3.04
C LYS A 622 13.86 6.70 3.27
N ALA A 623 12.88 5.80 3.34
CA ALA A 623 13.13 4.37 3.46
C ALA A 623 13.83 3.82 2.20
N PHE A 624 13.42 4.23 1.00
CA PHE A 624 14.12 3.87 -0.23
C PHE A 624 15.55 4.44 -0.27
N GLU A 625 15.75 5.69 0.11
CA GLU A 625 17.09 6.29 0.24
C GLU A 625 17.96 5.49 1.23
N LEU A 626 17.40 4.99 2.35
CA LEU A 626 18.12 4.13 3.29
C LEU A 626 18.52 2.79 2.65
N PHE A 627 17.64 2.14 1.91
CA PHE A 627 17.99 0.95 1.15
C PHE A 627 19.11 1.22 0.13
N CYS A 628 19.09 2.37 -0.55
CA CYS A 628 20.15 2.77 -1.46
C CYS A 628 21.50 3.00 -0.73
N GLN A 629 21.49 3.50 0.50
CA GLN A 629 22.69 3.63 1.35
C GLN A 629 23.25 2.28 1.80
N LYS A 630 22.36 1.31 2.09
CA LYS A 630 22.74 -0.06 2.44
C LYS A 630 23.17 -0.89 1.22
N ALA A 631 22.65 -0.56 0.04
CA ALA A 631 23.12 -1.10 -1.23
C ALA A 631 24.42 -0.37 -1.66
N PRO A 632 25.21 -0.95 -2.56
CA PRO A 632 26.41 -0.28 -3.10
C PRO A 632 26.05 0.78 -4.14
N TYR A 633 25.26 1.77 -3.78
CA TYR A 633 24.79 2.83 -4.68
C TYR A 633 25.31 4.20 -4.27
N LYS A 634 25.76 4.98 -5.26
CA LYS A 634 26.00 6.41 -5.08
C LYS A 634 24.71 7.16 -5.30
N MET A 635 24.39 8.13 -4.45
CA MET A 635 23.21 8.96 -4.58
C MET A 635 23.58 10.37 -5.01
N LYS A 636 22.89 10.88 -6.02
CA LYS A 636 22.92 12.26 -6.47
C LYS A 636 21.52 12.86 -6.38
N ARG A 637 21.43 14.18 -6.29
CA ARG A 637 20.16 14.91 -6.33
C ARG A 637 20.25 15.95 -7.43
N ASP A 638 19.19 16.02 -8.23
CA ASP A 638 19.05 16.96 -9.32
C ASP A 638 17.67 17.61 -9.30
N LYS A 639 17.54 18.77 -9.91
CA LYS A 639 16.29 19.53 -9.95
C LYS A 639 15.78 19.57 -11.38
N ILE A 640 14.51 19.20 -11.55
CA ILE A 640 13.79 19.40 -12.80
C ILE A 640 13.20 20.81 -12.79
N VAL A 641 13.54 21.57 -13.82
CA VAL A 641 12.88 22.84 -14.12
C VAL A 641 11.62 22.51 -14.91
N ILE A 642 10.48 22.92 -14.41
CA ILE A 642 9.18 22.68 -15.06
C ILE A 642 9.02 23.70 -16.20
N ASP A 643 8.97 23.18 -17.42
CA ASP A 643 8.63 23.91 -18.64
C ASP A 643 7.18 23.59 -19.02
N LYS A 644 6.32 24.61 -19.05
CA LYS A 644 4.90 24.44 -19.36
C LYS A 644 4.62 24.19 -20.85
N ASP A 645 5.50 24.64 -21.73
CA ASP A 645 5.36 24.38 -23.16
C ASP A 645 5.68 22.92 -23.46
N VAL A 646 6.66 22.35 -22.77
CA VAL A 646 6.92 20.90 -22.78
C VAL A 646 5.70 20.12 -22.26
N SER A 647 5.06 20.61 -21.23
CA SER A 647 3.86 19.96 -20.69
C SER A 647 2.71 19.93 -21.69
N LYS A 648 2.52 21.02 -22.45
CA LYS A 648 1.52 21.07 -23.53
C LYS A 648 1.87 20.10 -24.67
N GLU A 649 3.13 20.13 -25.14
CA GLU A 649 3.61 19.21 -26.21
C GLU A 649 3.35 17.73 -25.82
N VAL A 650 3.67 17.35 -24.60
CA VAL A 650 3.45 15.97 -24.12
C VAL A 650 1.96 15.64 -23.98
N GLN A 651 1.13 16.59 -23.57
CA GLN A 651 -0.32 16.39 -23.48
C GLN A 651 -0.97 16.26 -24.87
N GLU A 652 -0.47 16.96 -25.88
CA GLU A 652 -0.93 16.81 -27.27
C GLU A 652 -0.72 15.38 -27.80
N TYR A 653 0.37 14.70 -27.41
CA TYR A 653 0.54 13.26 -27.74
C TYR A 653 -0.52 12.38 -27.06
N CYS A 654 -0.99 12.72 -25.88
CA CYS A 654 -2.08 11.99 -25.22
C CYS A 654 -3.42 12.19 -25.92
N ASN A 655 -3.68 13.40 -26.38
CA ASN A 655 -4.91 13.71 -27.14
C ASN A 655 -4.89 13.00 -28.50
N ALA A 656 -3.75 12.95 -29.16
CA ALA A 656 -3.58 12.19 -30.41
C ALA A 656 -3.83 10.68 -30.22
N ASP A 657 -3.44 10.12 -29.06
CA ASP A 657 -3.73 8.72 -28.71
C ASP A 657 -5.23 8.47 -28.50
N PHE A 658 -5.93 9.40 -27.82
CA PHE A 658 -7.39 9.34 -27.69
C PHE A 658 -8.08 9.38 -29.05
N GLU A 659 -7.72 10.34 -29.90
CA GLU A 659 -8.30 10.43 -31.24
C GLU A 659 -8.03 9.18 -32.08
N TYR A 660 -6.79 8.66 -32.03
CA TYR A 660 -6.43 7.45 -32.76
C TYR A 660 -7.22 6.24 -32.25
N LEU A 661 -7.26 6.01 -30.94
CA LEU A 661 -7.98 4.87 -30.36
C LEU A 661 -9.48 5.01 -30.54
N TYR A 662 -10.05 6.19 -30.28
CA TYR A 662 -11.49 6.42 -30.39
C TYR A 662 -11.99 6.36 -31.83
N ARG A 663 -11.25 6.89 -32.80
CA ARG A 663 -11.67 6.93 -34.21
C ARG A 663 -11.37 5.63 -34.96
N ASN A 664 -10.28 4.93 -34.65
CA ASN A 664 -9.85 3.75 -35.40
C ASN A 664 -10.25 2.41 -34.81
N ILE A 665 -10.71 2.35 -33.56
CA ILE A 665 -11.27 1.12 -33.00
C ILE A 665 -12.70 0.97 -33.46
N GLU A 666 -13.03 -0.23 -34.01
CA GLU A 666 -14.40 -0.56 -34.44
C GLU A 666 -15.37 -0.51 -33.27
N ASP A 667 -16.56 0.02 -33.53
CA ASP A 667 -17.67 -0.02 -32.58
C ASP A 667 -18.21 -1.45 -32.44
N VAL A 668 -18.63 -1.81 -31.25
CA VAL A 668 -19.27 -3.11 -30.99
C VAL A 668 -20.70 -2.89 -30.50
N ASP A 669 -21.55 -3.85 -30.79
CA ASP A 669 -22.93 -3.90 -30.29
C ASP A 669 -22.99 -4.48 -28.87
N SER A 670 -24.17 -4.45 -28.25
CA SER A 670 -24.36 -4.93 -26.88
C SER A 670 -24.08 -6.43 -26.70
N ILE A 671 -24.29 -7.24 -27.73
CA ILE A 671 -24.05 -8.69 -27.69
C ILE A 671 -22.55 -8.96 -27.72
N THR A 672 -21.83 -8.28 -28.61
CA THR A 672 -20.36 -8.37 -28.70
C THR A 672 -19.71 -7.83 -27.42
N ALA A 673 -20.23 -6.72 -26.83
CA ALA A 673 -19.77 -6.19 -25.57
C ALA A 673 -19.90 -7.20 -24.43
N GLY A 674 -21.05 -7.88 -24.32
CA GLY A 674 -21.26 -8.96 -23.35
C GLY A 674 -20.29 -10.14 -23.54
N THR A 675 -20.01 -10.52 -24.80
CA THR A 675 -19.02 -11.58 -25.10
C THR A 675 -17.61 -11.16 -24.67
N ILE A 676 -17.24 -9.89 -24.83
CA ILE A 676 -15.95 -9.37 -24.40
C ILE A 676 -15.84 -9.37 -22.87
N GLU A 677 -16.92 -9.05 -22.16
CA GLU A 677 -16.98 -9.15 -20.68
C GLU A 677 -16.75 -10.58 -20.20
N ASP A 678 -17.40 -11.55 -20.83
CA ASP A 678 -17.21 -12.98 -20.50
C ASP A 678 -15.73 -13.38 -20.71
N LEU A 679 -15.10 -12.95 -21.81
CA LEU A 679 -13.69 -13.20 -22.08
C LEU A 679 -12.78 -12.52 -21.03
N ILE A 680 -13.15 -11.35 -20.52
CA ILE A 680 -12.43 -10.67 -19.43
C ILE A 680 -12.53 -11.48 -18.14
N MET A 681 -13.73 -11.97 -17.81
CA MET A 681 -13.96 -12.76 -16.60
C MET A 681 -13.14 -14.05 -16.56
N ILE A 682 -12.90 -14.69 -17.70
CA ILE A 682 -12.04 -15.88 -17.81
C ILE A 682 -10.57 -15.54 -18.06
N ASN A 683 -10.22 -14.25 -18.05
CA ASN A 683 -8.86 -13.74 -18.28
C ASN A 683 -8.24 -14.11 -19.64
N ASP A 684 -9.08 -14.26 -20.66
CA ASP A 684 -8.69 -14.62 -22.06
C ASP A 684 -9.12 -13.56 -23.08
N CYS A 685 -9.19 -12.29 -22.68
CA CYS A 685 -9.62 -11.19 -23.53
C CYS A 685 -8.41 -10.46 -24.14
N PRO A 686 -8.27 -10.40 -25.46
CA PRO A 686 -7.28 -9.59 -26.16
C PRO A 686 -7.41 -8.09 -25.83
N MET A 687 -6.29 -7.38 -25.76
CA MET A 687 -6.27 -5.94 -25.42
C MET A 687 -7.14 -5.11 -26.39
N TYR A 688 -7.12 -5.44 -27.68
CA TYR A 688 -7.98 -4.79 -28.69
C TYR A 688 -9.45 -4.83 -28.32
N MET A 689 -9.95 -6.00 -27.89
CA MET A 689 -11.35 -6.16 -27.46
C MET A 689 -11.68 -5.38 -26.19
N LYS A 690 -10.72 -5.27 -25.27
CA LYS A 690 -10.90 -4.41 -24.06
C LYS A 690 -11.07 -2.94 -24.44
N PHE A 691 -10.36 -2.47 -25.46
CA PHE A 691 -10.54 -1.10 -25.98
C PHE A 691 -11.89 -0.93 -26.70
N GLN A 692 -12.36 -1.95 -27.42
CA GLN A 692 -13.71 -1.93 -28.03
C GLN A 692 -14.79 -1.84 -26.95
N LEU A 693 -14.68 -2.62 -25.89
CA LEU A 693 -15.60 -2.56 -24.76
C LEU A 693 -15.53 -1.20 -24.05
N LYS A 694 -14.33 -0.66 -23.85
CA LYS A 694 -14.14 0.68 -23.27
C LYS A 694 -14.84 1.75 -24.12
N LYS A 695 -14.67 1.70 -25.44
CA LYS A 695 -15.34 2.61 -26.38
C LYS A 695 -16.86 2.47 -26.34
N TYR A 696 -17.38 1.24 -26.28
CA TYR A 696 -18.82 0.94 -26.17
C TYR A 696 -19.44 1.59 -24.94
N TYR A 697 -18.86 1.37 -23.74
CA TYR A 697 -19.37 1.98 -22.51
C TYR A 697 -19.18 3.48 -22.48
N PHE A 698 -18.13 3.98 -23.08
CA PHE A 698 -17.90 5.41 -23.22
C PHE A 698 -19.06 6.08 -24.00
N LYS A 699 -19.43 5.52 -25.14
CA LYS A 699 -20.55 5.99 -25.94
C LYS A 699 -21.87 5.92 -25.19
N LEU A 700 -22.15 4.79 -24.51
CA LEU A 700 -23.37 4.63 -23.71
C LEU A 700 -23.50 5.67 -22.59
N LYS A 701 -22.39 6.03 -21.95
CA LYS A 701 -22.41 6.92 -20.77
C LYS A 701 -22.52 8.38 -21.14
N PHE A 702 -21.94 8.79 -22.27
CA PHE A 702 -21.81 10.20 -22.63
C PHE A 702 -22.70 10.61 -23.78
N GLU A 703 -23.56 9.70 -24.35
CA GLU A 703 -24.42 9.95 -25.53
C GLU A 703 -23.67 10.85 -26.53
N ALA A 704 -22.47 10.41 -26.94
CA ALA A 704 -21.43 11.24 -27.50
C ALA A 704 -21.90 11.99 -28.74
N ASP A 705 -22.35 13.21 -28.53
CA ASP A 705 -22.43 14.22 -29.58
C ASP A 705 -20.97 14.53 -29.96
N GLU A 706 -20.54 14.16 -31.15
CA GLU A 706 -19.15 14.20 -31.66
C GLU A 706 -18.51 15.61 -31.64
N LYS A 707 -19.17 16.60 -31.05
CA LYS A 707 -18.83 18.03 -31.12
C LYS A 707 -17.95 18.54 -29.97
N ASN A 708 -17.55 17.71 -29.01
CA ASN A 708 -16.77 18.20 -27.85
C ASN A 708 -15.58 17.29 -27.52
N ASP A 709 -14.64 17.20 -28.46
CA ASP A 709 -13.46 16.34 -28.41
C ASP A 709 -12.59 16.54 -27.15
N GLU A 710 -12.51 17.77 -26.61
CA GLU A 710 -11.70 18.05 -25.41
C GLU A 710 -12.32 17.46 -24.14
N VAL A 711 -13.63 17.54 -24.00
CA VAL A 711 -14.34 16.96 -22.84
C VAL A 711 -14.32 15.43 -22.91
N LEU A 712 -14.45 14.89 -24.11
CA LEU A 712 -14.38 13.45 -24.35
C LEU A 712 -12.96 12.91 -24.08
N ALA A 713 -11.92 13.61 -24.51
CA ALA A 713 -10.53 13.25 -24.22
C ALA A 713 -10.24 13.30 -22.73
N ALA A 714 -10.68 14.36 -22.04
CA ALA A 714 -10.53 14.46 -20.58
C ALA A 714 -11.28 13.36 -19.83
N ALA A 715 -12.48 13.01 -20.26
CA ALA A 715 -13.27 11.92 -19.67
C ALA A 715 -12.64 10.55 -19.93
N TRP A 716 -12.07 10.34 -21.10
CA TRP A 716 -11.31 9.13 -21.46
C TRP A 716 -10.06 8.97 -20.60
N ASP A 717 -9.32 10.06 -20.39
CA ASP A 717 -8.10 10.09 -19.57
C ASP A 717 -8.36 9.87 -18.09
N LEU A 718 -9.50 10.38 -17.58
CA LEU A 718 -9.88 10.23 -16.17
C LEU A 718 -10.30 8.80 -15.80
N ASN A 719 -10.35 7.88 -16.79
CA ASN A 719 -10.84 6.52 -16.59
C ASN A 719 -12.14 6.50 -15.78
N MET A 720 -13.06 7.44 -16.10
CA MET A 720 -14.33 7.63 -15.37
C MET A 720 -15.24 6.39 -15.39
N PHE A 721 -14.74 5.30 -15.95
CA PHE A 721 -15.52 4.15 -16.26
C PHE A 721 -15.45 3.07 -15.22
N GLY A 722 -14.49 2.98 -14.33
CA GLY A 722 -14.45 2.04 -13.18
C GLY A 722 -15.16 0.67 -13.37
N ILE A 723 -15.40 0.27 -14.62
CA ILE A 723 -16.30 -0.85 -14.97
C ILE A 723 -15.50 -2.10 -15.31
N VAL A 724 -14.19 -1.97 -15.43
CA VAL A 724 -13.32 -3.09 -15.84
C VAL A 724 -12.13 -3.20 -14.87
N ASP A 725 -12.43 -3.38 -13.59
CA ASP A 725 -11.47 -3.91 -12.61
C ASP A 725 -12.11 -5.03 -11.79
#